data_eccd800a1f5fdc97a1753b5365d8efa2
#
_entry.id   eccd800a1f5fdc97a1753b5365d8efa2
#
_cell.length_a   1.000
_cell.length_b   1.000
_cell.length_c   1.000
_cell.angle_alpha   90.00
_cell.angle_beta   90.00
_cell.angle_gamma   90.00
#
_symmetry.space_group_name_H-M   'P 1'
#
loop_
_entity.id
_entity.type
_entity.pdbx_description
1 polymer ?
#
loop_
_entity_poly.entity_id
_entity_poly.type
_entity_poly.pdbx_seq_one_letter_code
_entity_poly.pdbx_strand_id
1 'polypeptide(L)'
;MLAVVSIAILFILIMSPGMSRGGAELTWKEFAAKYEAGQIDKASVRYVQGWGVRATTRGSTAGDANEQPSEVIVRTNGQESFTKKLDDLTASDYKVETQPVWQQALWTILPFLLIAVLLWVLFIRGLRSATGGPGGMLGNFGKSRHRVLQKEKTGITFADVAGIDEARSEVDEIVQFLKNPKKFTKLGGRIPRGVLLVGNPGCGKTLLAKAIAGEADVPFFSISGSDFVEMFVGVGASRVRDLFKQAKESAPCIIFLDEIDAVGRRRGGGFNSGGSDEREQTLNAILVEMDGFATGDGIIVIAATNRADVLDPALTRPGRFDRQITVPLPDVRGRLEILKVHAKGKKLGPNVNLERVARATPTFSGADLMAIMNEAAIAATLADKDFIEHEDLEEARDKIRFGRANKSRIREADDNRSTAYHEAGHAVLNVLLKDADPLHKVTIIPRGPYGGASFSLPERDRHGFGLKWLSAFMRISCGGRIAELRATGDISSGASADITSATRTARVMIEEWGMSPKLGFVRYAGEDTNRSYIPEKNYSDTTAKIIDEEVKRLVDEAYTDAERLLDENWDKVEAVAQALIKHETLDAADVLKLMRGEPIGKPSISDMLAAEARKARPTPAPSLAQDDAPQLPPGTLPNPA
;
A
#
# COMPACT_ATOMS: atom_id res chain seq x y z
N MET A 1 -17.36 11.08 40.23
CA MET A 1 -18.33 10.39 39.40
C MET A 1 -18.87 9.12 40.05
N LEU A 2 -18.04 8.17 40.44
CA LEU A 2 -18.45 6.95 41.12
C LEU A 2 -19.24 7.21 42.42
N ALA A 3 -18.84 8.19 43.23
CA ALA A 3 -19.54 8.55 44.47
C ALA A 3 -20.98 9.08 44.24
N VAL A 4 -21.20 9.88 43.19
CA VAL A 4 -22.53 10.41 42.85
C VAL A 4 -23.44 9.30 42.32
N VAL A 5 -22.91 8.39 41.54
CA VAL A 5 -23.63 7.22 41.02
C VAL A 5 -23.96 6.26 42.18
N SER A 6 -23.03 6.04 43.12
CA SER A 6 -23.24 5.21 44.29
C SER A 6 -24.29 5.81 45.23
N ILE A 7 -24.31 7.14 45.43
CA ILE A 7 -25.33 7.84 46.22
C ILE A 7 -26.70 7.76 45.54
N ALA A 8 -26.75 7.91 44.21
CA ALA A 8 -28.01 7.78 43.48
C ALA A 8 -28.57 6.34 43.52
N ILE A 9 -27.72 5.33 43.41
CA ILE A 9 -28.09 3.91 43.52
C ILE A 9 -28.57 3.61 44.96
N LEU A 10 -27.86 4.12 45.96
CA LEU A 10 -28.21 3.93 47.39
C LEU A 10 -29.55 4.63 47.69
N PHE A 11 -29.80 5.83 47.15
CA PHE A 11 -31.04 6.56 47.28
C PHE A 11 -32.22 5.84 46.61
N ILE A 12 -32.01 5.27 45.42
CA ILE A 12 -32.98 4.45 44.70
C ILE A 12 -33.30 3.17 45.51
N LEU A 13 -32.30 2.52 46.11
CA LEU A 13 -32.47 1.34 46.96
C LEU A 13 -33.24 1.66 48.24
N ILE A 14 -32.98 2.79 48.91
CA ILE A 14 -33.64 3.20 50.16
C ILE A 14 -35.06 3.68 49.92
N MET A 15 -35.31 4.29 48.74
CA MET A 15 -36.62 4.88 48.37
C MET A 15 -37.53 3.92 47.59
N SER A 16 -37.05 2.70 47.25
CA SER A 16 -37.90 1.78 46.50
C SER A 16 -39.06 1.32 47.35
N PRO A 17 -40.33 1.42 46.92
CA PRO A 17 -41.51 1.12 47.71
C PRO A 17 -41.65 -0.35 48.16
N GLY A 18 -40.69 -1.21 47.77
CA GLY A 18 -40.69 -2.64 48.06
C GLY A 18 -40.00 -3.07 49.35
N MET A 19 -39.34 -2.14 50.07
CA MET A 19 -38.50 -2.46 51.24
C MET A 19 -39.04 -1.89 52.54
N SER A 20 -40.36 -1.81 52.76
CA SER A 20 -40.87 -1.41 54.07
C SER A 20 -41.76 -2.46 54.70
N ARG A 21 -41.19 -2.99 55.77
CA ARG A 21 -41.88 -3.55 56.97
C ARG A 21 -42.67 -4.86 56.80
N GLY A 22 -42.09 -5.93 57.25
CA GLY A 22 -42.53 -7.13 57.96
C GLY A 22 -43.98 -7.55 57.92
N GLY A 23 -44.64 -7.57 56.78
CA GLY A 23 -45.97 -8.21 56.65
C GLY A 23 -45.79 -9.59 56.01
N ALA A 24 -46.47 -10.62 56.46
CA ALA A 24 -46.45 -11.95 55.84
C ALA A 24 -47.15 -11.90 54.48
N GLU A 25 -46.44 -12.30 53.43
CA GLU A 25 -47.01 -12.35 52.08
C GLU A 25 -47.83 -13.66 51.94
N LEU A 26 -49.15 -13.54 51.73
CA LEU A 26 -50.08 -14.66 51.58
C LEU A 26 -50.53 -14.81 50.13
N THR A 27 -50.78 -16.06 49.73
CA THR A 27 -51.49 -16.35 48.48
C THR A 27 -52.98 -15.97 48.60
N TRP A 28 -53.65 -15.72 47.48
CA TRP A 28 -55.09 -15.43 47.46
C TRP A 28 -55.92 -16.51 48.19
N LYS A 29 -55.55 -17.78 48.03
CA LYS A 29 -56.27 -18.91 48.65
C LYS A 29 -56.15 -18.87 50.18
N GLU A 30 -54.95 -18.61 50.68
CA GLU A 30 -54.70 -18.51 52.11
C GLU A 30 -55.37 -17.27 52.74
N PHE A 31 -55.36 -16.18 52.04
CA PHE A 31 -56.07 -14.95 52.47
C PHE A 31 -57.59 -15.20 52.57
N ALA A 32 -58.20 -15.76 51.53
CA ALA A 32 -59.63 -16.07 51.51
C ALA A 32 -59.99 -17.05 52.66
N ALA A 33 -59.21 -18.11 52.85
CA ALA A 33 -59.44 -19.06 53.94
C ALA A 33 -59.36 -18.37 55.36
N LYS A 34 -58.37 -17.52 55.53
CA LYS A 34 -58.20 -16.76 56.79
C LYS A 34 -59.27 -15.68 57.00
N TYR A 35 -59.77 -15.09 55.93
CA TYR A 35 -60.87 -14.12 55.99
C TYR A 35 -62.19 -14.81 56.37
N GLU A 36 -62.54 -15.92 55.74
CA GLU A 36 -63.70 -16.73 56.05
C GLU A 36 -63.64 -17.31 57.50
N ALA A 37 -62.45 -17.72 57.93
CA ALA A 37 -62.23 -18.20 59.30
C ALA A 37 -62.27 -17.08 60.39
N GLY A 38 -62.50 -15.81 60.00
CA GLY A 38 -62.59 -14.68 60.90
C GLY A 38 -61.26 -14.24 61.51
N GLN A 39 -60.12 -14.76 61.02
CA GLN A 39 -58.78 -14.45 61.47
C GLN A 39 -58.22 -13.13 60.96
N ILE A 40 -58.89 -12.51 59.94
CA ILE A 40 -58.54 -11.21 59.39
C ILE A 40 -59.57 -10.20 59.92
N ASP A 41 -59.09 -9.03 60.33
CA ASP A 41 -59.99 -7.93 60.71
C ASP A 41 -60.61 -7.33 59.50
N LYS A 42 -61.93 -7.51 59.32
CA LYS A 42 -62.71 -7.09 58.18
C LYS A 42 -62.61 -5.57 57.89
N ALA A 43 -62.51 -4.77 58.94
CA ALA A 43 -62.39 -3.31 58.84
C ALA A 43 -60.98 -2.84 58.38
N SER A 44 -59.99 -3.73 58.44
CA SER A 44 -58.62 -3.43 58.07
C SER A 44 -58.28 -3.72 56.59
N VAL A 45 -59.19 -4.33 55.82
CA VAL A 45 -58.99 -4.70 54.43
C VAL A 45 -58.93 -3.46 53.57
N ARG A 46 -57.81 -3.25 52.89
CA ARG A 46 -57.56 -2.13 51.97
C ARG A 46 -57.04 -2.66 50.64
N TYR A 47 -57.68 -2.23 49.59
CA TYR A 47 -57.22 -2.48 48.24
C TYR A 47 -56.32 -1.34 47.74
N VAL A 48 -55.08 -1.61 47.48
CA VAL A 48 -54.13 -0.64 46.94
C VAL A 48 -54.05 -0.86 45.43
N GLN A 49 -54.52 0.09 44.65
CA GLN A 49 -54.60 -0.03 43.21
C GLN A 49 -53.21 -0.26 42.59
N GLY A 50 -53.09 -1.33 41.84
CA GLY A 50 -51.81 -1.75 41.19
C GLY A 50 -50.85 -2.57 42.07
N TRP A 51 -51.20 -2.80 43.35
CA TRP A 51 -50.34 -3.53 44.29
C TRP A 51 -50.95 -4.79 44.90
N GLY A 52 -52.22 -4.76 45.26
CA GLY A 52 -52.90 -5.87 45.91
C GLY A 52 -53.72 -5.48 47.13
N VAL A 53 -53.92 -6.43 48.00
CA VAL A 53 -54.72 -6.24 49.22
C VAL A 53 -53.83 -6.24 50.45
N ARG A 54 -54.03 -5.30 51.36
CA ARG A 54 -53.46 -5.26 52.71
C ARG A 54 -54.56 -5.47 53.75
N ALA A 55 -54.29 -6.28 54.77
CA ALA A 55 -55.16 -6.47 55.89
C ALA A 55 -54.34 -6.83 57.17
N THR A 56 -54.93 -6.66 58.32
CA THR A 56 -54.32 -7.08 59.64
C THR A 56 -55.02 -8.31 60.14
N THR A 57 -54.27 -9.24 60.74
CA THR A 57 -54.80 -10.41 61.41
C THR A 57 -55.39 -10.03 62.79
N ARG A 58 -56.53 -10.65 63.15
CA ARG A 58 -57.07 -10.53 64.49
C ARG A 58 -56.27 -11.42 65.43
N GLY A 59 -55.73 -10.88 66.52
CA GLY A 59 -55.10 -11.68 67.56
C GLY A 59 -56.05 -12.78 68.05
N SER A 60 -55.55 -13.98 68.23
CA SER A 60 -56.32 -15.16 68.68
C SER A 60 -56.98 -14.93 70.03
N THR A 61 -58.29 -15.16 70.10
CA THR A 61 -59.08 -15.08 71.34
C THR A 61 -59.01 -16.33 72.22
N ALA A 62 -58.08 -17.25 71.88
CA ALA A 62 -57.93 -18.50 72.64
C ALA A 62 -56.45 -18.69 73.10
N GLY A 63 -56.11 -18.20 74.27
CA GLY A 63 -55.11 -18.83 75.15
C GLY A 63 -53.63 -18.51 75.00
N ASP A 64 -53.17 -17.72 73.99
CA ASP A 64 -51.76 -17.33 73.89
C ASP A 64 -51.63 -15.79 73.80
N ALA A 65 -51.19 -15.18 74.88
CA ALA A 65 -51.16 -13.72 75.08
C ALA A 65 -50.01 -12.97 74.31
N ASN A 66 -49.47 -13.50 73.21
CA ASN A 66 -48.27 -12.92 72.60
C ASN A 66 -48.28 -12.80 71.07
N GLU A 67 -49.46 -12.98 70.40
CA GLU A 67 -49.53 -12.68 68.98
C GLU A 67 -49.99 -11.25 68.77
N GLN A 68 -49.05 -10.38 68.43
CA GLN A 68 -49.37 -9.01 67.98
C GLN A 68 -50.04 -9.08 66.65
N PRO A 69 -51.02 -8.18 66.32
CA PRO A 69 -51.64 -8.12 65.02
C PRO A 69 -50.60 -7.88 63.93
N SER A 70 -50.39 -8.86 63.03
CA SER A 70 -49.42 -8.81 61.97
C SER A 70 -50.09 -8.33 60.66
N GLU A 71 -49.39 -7.47 59.90
CA GLU A 71 -49.84 -7.02 58.62
C GLU A 71 -49.67 -8.13 57.55
N VAL A 72 -50.72 -8.36 56.77
CA VAL A 72 -50.74 -9.39 55.75
C VAL A 72 -50.92 -8.72 54.39
N ILE A 73 -50.13 -9.12 53.41
CA ILE A 73 -50.12 -8.56 52.07
C ILE A 73 -50.41 -9.66 51.02
N VAL A 74 -51.34 -9.40 50.12
CA VAL A 74 -51.58 -10.26 48.93
C VAL A 74 -51.29 -9.46 47.68
N ARG A 75 -50.28 -9.85 46.94
CA ARG A 75 -49.96 -9.17 45.66
C ARG A 75 -50.85 -9.66 44.53
N THR A 76 -51.24 -8.75 43.67
CA THR A 76 -52.01 -9.04 42.47
C THR A 76 -51.28 -8.60 41.22
N ASN A 77 -51.48 -9.32 40.12
CA ASN A 77 -50.94 -8.97 38.80
C ASN A 77 -51.84 -7.96 38.02
N GLY A 78 -52.74 -7.22 38.72
CA GLY A 78 -53.51 -6.14 38.15
C GLY A 78 -54.69 -6.58 37.24
N GLN A 79 -55.16 -7.82 37.34
CA GLN A 79 -56.28 -8.30 36.53
C GLN A 79 -57.63 -7.94 37.15
N GLU A 80 -58.58 -7.46 36.28
CA GLU A 80 -59.98 -7.21 36.68
C GLU A 80 -60.68 -8.37 37.36
N SER A 81 -60.22 -9.61 37.11
CA SER A 81 -60.71 -10.80 37.79
C SER A 81 -60.38 -10.84 39.28
N PHE A 82 -59.42 -10.07 39.76
CA PHE A 82 -59.01 -10.07 41.18
C PHE A 82 -59.93 -9.15 42.00
N THR A 83 -60.30 -7.99 41.50
CA THR A 83 -61.24 -7.09 42.16
C THR A 83 -62.60 -7.75 42.31
N LYS A 84 -63.06 -8.47 41.27
CA LYS A 84 -64.29 -9.28 41.38
C LYS A 84 -64.22 -10.33 42.49
N LYS A 85 -63.12 -11.05 42.60
CA LYS A 85 -62.94 -12.04 43.67
C LYS A 85 -62.88 -11.41 45.05
N LEU A 86 -62.34 -10.21 45.15
CA LEU A 86 -62.31 -9.46 46.42
C LEU A 86 -63.71 -8.96 46.76
N ASP A 87 -64.49 -8.44 45.80
CA ASP A 87 -65.88 -8.03 45.95
C ASP A 87 -66.77 -9.20 46.40
N ASP A 88 -66.63 -10.35 45.80
CA ASP A 88 -67.36 -11.58 46.14
C ASP A 88 -67.05 -12.03 47.59
N LEU A 89 -65.76 -11.94 48.00
CA LEU A 89 -65.33 -12.38 49.34
C LEU A 89 -65.68 -11.41 50.45
N THR A 90 -65.63 -10.09 50.18
CA THR A 90 -65.81 -9.03 51.21
C THR A 90 -67.15 -8.35 51.14
N ALA A 91 -68.03 -8.75 50.19
CA ALA A 91 -69.29 -8.06 49.86
C ALA A 91 -69.12 -6.54 49.61
N SER A 92 -68.00 -6.19 48.96
CA SER A 92 -67.56 -4.84 48.65
C SER A 92 -67.27 -3.95 49.88
N ASP A 93 -67.10 -4.54 51.06
CA ASP A 93 -66.78 -3.80 52.30
C ASP A 93 -65.23 -3.75 52.49
N TYR A 94 -64.57 -2.91 51.72
CA TYR A 94 -63.13 -2.64 51.84
C TYR A 94 -62.82 -1.20 51.41
N LYS A 95 -61.70 -0.65 51.91
CA LYS A 95 -61.28 0.70 51.54
C LYS A 95 -60.31 0.66 50.34
N VAL A 96 -60.54 1.54 49.33
CA VAL A 96 -59.62 1.70 48.18
C VAL A 96 -58.63 2.81 48.51
N GLU A 97 -57.35 2.50 48.56
CA GLU A 97 -56.28 3.50 48.65
C GLU A 97 -55.69 3.75 47.28
N THR A 98 -55.79 5.00 46.78
CA THR A 98 -55.09 5.44 45.59
C THR A 98 -53.77 6.09 45.94
N GLN A 99 -52.70 5.73 45.25
CA GLN A 99 -51.39 6.41 45.44
C GLN A 99 -51.50 7.87 45.00
N PRO A 100 -50.93 8.82 45.75
CA PRO A 100 -51.00 10.23 45.38
C PRO A 100 -50.25 10.46 44.06
N VAL A 101 -50.91 11.16 43.11
CA VAL A 101 -50.47 11.42 41.76
C VAL A 101 -49.04 12.02 41.67
N TRP A 102 -48.65 12.80 42.67
CA TRP A 102 -47.34 13.40 42.76
C TRP A 102 -46.22 12.36 42.95
N GLN A 103 -46.46 11.24 43.62
CA GLN A 103 -45.48 10.16 43.76
C GLN A 103 -45.26 9.46 42.43
N GLN A 104 -46.29 9.19 41.67
CA GLN A 104 -46.14 8.60 40.33
C GLN A 104 -45.41 9.55 39.40
N ALA A 105 -45.75 10.86 39.42
CA ALA A 105 -45.06 11.87 38.65
C ALA A 105 -43.55 11.97 39.00
N LEU A 106 -43.20 11.87 40.29
CA LEU A 106 -41.81 11.91 40.74
C LEU A 106 -40.99 10.74 40.18
N TRP A 107 -41.54 9.53 40.24
CA TRP A 107 -40.86 8.34 39.71
C TRP A 107 -40.72 8.38 38.20
N THR A 108 -41.60 9.03 37.47
CA THR A 108 -41.51 9.17 36.02
C THR A 108 -40.51 10.25 35.61
N ILE A 109 -40.45 11.37 36.37
CA ILE A 109 -39.62 12.54 36.00
C ILE A 109 -38.18 12.42 36.52
N LEU A 110 -37.97 11.77 37.70
CA LEU A 110 -36.67 11.69 38.34
C LEU A 110 -35.54 11.11 37.45
N PRO A 111 -35.73 10.01 36.71
CA PRO A 111 -34.69 9.50 35.82
C PRO A 111 -34.31 10.46 34.70
N PHE A 112 -35.30 11.19 34.13
CA PHE A 112 -35.01 12.18 33.10
C PHE A 112 -34.26 13.40 33.66
N LEU A 113 -34.55 13.79 34.90
CA LEU A 113 -33.86 14.87 35.59
C LEU A 113 -32.40 14.48 35.91
N LEU A 114 -32.18 13.25 36.34
CA LEU A 114 -30.83 12.71 36.59
C LEU A 114 -30.00 12.64 35.29
N ILE A 115 -30.62 12.20 34.18
CA ILE A 115 -29.98 12.19 32.87
C ILE A 115 -29.65 13.62 32.40
N ALA A 116 -30.57 14.56 32.59
CA ALA A 116 -30.35 15.97 32.23
C ALA A 116 -29.21 16.60 33.06
N VAL A 117 -29.15 16.32 34.38
CA VAL A 117 -28.04 16.77 35.24
C VAL A 117 -26.72 16.12 34.85
N LEU A 118 -26.73 14.83 34.50
CA LEU A 118 -25.52 14.14 34.01
C LEU A 118 -25.02 14.74 32.73
N LEU A 119 -25.90 14.97 31.76
CA LEU A 119 -25.57 15.62 30.48
C LEU A 119 -25.09 17.05 30.70
N TRP A 120 -25.70 17.80 31.62
CA TRP A 120 -25.28 19.16 31.96
C TRP A 120 -23.87 19.18 32.60
N VAL A 121 -23.58 18.25 33.51
CA VAL A 121 -22.24 18.09 34.11
C VAL A 121 -21.20 17.68 33.09
N LEU A 122 -21.55 16.76 32.16
CA LEU A 122 -20.68 16.38 31.04
C LEU A 122 -20.45 17.55 30.10
N PHE A 123 -21.52 18.33 29.81
CA PHE A 123 -21.43 19.52 28.96
C PHE A 123 -20.56 20.62 29.61
N ILE A 124 -20.75 20.92 30.91
CA ILE A 124 -19.90 21.89 31.62
C ILE A 124 -18.45 21.40 31.76
N ARG A 125 -18.23 20.10 31.97
CA ARG A 125 -16.86 19.54 31.94
C ARG A 125 -16.26 19.64 30.55
N GLY A 126 -17.05 19.38 29.49
CA GLY A 126 -16.65 19.58 28.10
C GLY A 126 -16.28 21.04 27.82
N LEU A 127 -17.11 21.99 28.28
CA LEU A 127 -16.84 23.42 28.13
C LEU A 127 -15.62 23.89 28.95
N ARG A 128 -15.45 23.41 30.17
CA ARG A 128 -14.27 23.73 31.00
C ARG A 128 -12.97 23.18 30.41
N SER A 129 -13.02 22.04 29.73
CA SER A 129 -11.89 21.52 28.94
C SER A 129 -11.64 22.35 27.68
N ALA A 130 -12.67 22.98 27.11
CA ALA A 130 -12.59 23.81 25.92
C ALA A 130 -12.21 25.25 26.18
N THR A 131 -12.50 25.79 27.39
CA THR A 131 -12.28 27.21 27.74
C THR A 131 -11.10 27.46 28.69
N GLY A 132 -10.32 26.43 29.03
CA GLY A 132 -9.17 26.52 29.95
C GLY A 132 -7.94 27.16 29.34
N GLY A 133 -7.88 28.48 29.24
CA GLY A 133 -6.69 29.29 28.94
C GLY A 133 -6.50 29.61 27.43
N PRO A 134 -5.61 30.57 27.05
CA PRO A 134 -5.29 30.92 25.67
C PRO A 134 -4.48 29.84 24.94
N GLY A 135 -4.95 28.59 24.98
CA GLY A 135 -4.34 27.37 24.44
C GLY A 135 -5.29 26.18 24.47
N GLY A 136 -6.61 26.42 24.53
CA GLY A 136 -7.62 25.34 24.50
C GLY A 136 -7.43 24.39 23.33
N MET A 137 -7.95 23.16 23.46
CA MET A 137 -7.76 22.02 22.57
C MET A 137 -7.93 22.34 21.06
N LEU A 138 -8.76 23.32 20.70
CA LEU A 138 -8.88 23.87 19.35
C LEU A 138 -7.70 24.76 18.93
N GLY A 139 -7.03 25.45 19.84
CA GLY A 139 -5.83 26.24 19.57
C GLY A 139 -4.58 25.37 19.42
N ASN A 140 -4.58 24.13 19.94
CA ASN A 140 -3.51 23.14 19.78
C ASN A 140 -3.73 22.20 18.58
N PHE A 141 -4.92 22.13 17.98
CA PHE A 141 -5.12 21.42 16.72
C PHE A 141 -4.38 22.09 15.53
N GLY A 142 -4.18 23.41 15.59
CA GLY A 142 -3.36 24.13 14.60
C GLY A 142 -1.86 24.12 14.91
N LYS A 143 -1.49 23.88 16.16
CA LYS A 143 -0.09 23.63 16.53
C LYS A 143 0.12 22.13 16.55
N SER A 144 0.36 21.56 15.38
CA SER A 144 0.79 20.18 15.31
C SER A 144 2.04 20.06 16.20
N ARG A 145 2.03 19.09 17.11
CA ARG A 145 3.28 18.53 17.66
C ARG A 145 3.96 17.78 16.53
N HIS A 146 4.24 18.51 15.44
CA HIS A 146 5.07 17.96 14.41
C HIS A 146 6.46 17.74 15.01
N ARG A 147 6.98 16.56 14.77
CA ARG A 147 8.42 16.44 14.53
C ARG A 147 8.83 17.78 13.94
N VAL A 148 9.52 18.55 14.75
CA VAL A 148 10.17 19.79 14.33
C VAL A 148 10.71 19.47 12.96
N LEU A 149 10.29 20.21 11.94
CA LEU A 149 10.85 20.10 10.61
C LEU A 149 12.35 20.18 10.84
N GLN A 150 13.01 19.01 10.75
CA GLN A 150 14.37 18.90 11.25
C GLN A 150 15.18 19.79 10.35
N LYS A 151 15.79 20.80 10.92
CA LYS A 151 16.94 21.47 10.36
C LYS A 151 18.01 20.39 10.18
N GLU A 152 17.87 19.60 9.11
CA GLU A 152 18.84 18.58 8.78
C GLU A 152 20.05 19.28 8.17
N LYS A 153 21.18 19.21 8.83
CA LYS A 153 22.43 19.31 8.12
C LYS A 153 22.62 18.01 7.38
N THR A 154 22.33 18.03 6.09
CA THR A 154 22.50 16.85 5.25
C THR A 154 24.00 16.63 5.06
N GLY A 155 24.53 15.49 5.54
CA GLY A 155 25.90 15.08 5.21
C GLY A 155 26.04 14.58 3.77
N ILE A 156 24.98 14.69 2.95
CA ILE A 156 24.92 14.25 1.56
C ILE A 156 25.47 15.36 0.67
N THR A 157 26.39 15.03 -0.21
CA THR A 157 27.02 15.96 -1.16
C THR A 157 26.85 15.44 -2.60
N PHE A 158 27.32 16.21 -3.58
CA PHE A 158 27.34 15.76 -4.98
C PHE A 158 28.21 14.51 -5.21
N ALA A 159 29.07 14.11 -4.27
CA ALA A 159 29.84 12.87 -4.34
C ALA A 159 28.95 11.62 -4.14
N ASP A 160 27.77 11.79 -3.56
CA ASP A 160 26.80 10.72 -3.31
C ASP A 160 25.73 10.63 -4.43
N VAL A 161 25.75 11.59 -5.35
CA VAL A 161 24.83 11.68 -6.49
C VAL A 161 25.59 11.33 -7.76
N ALA A 162 25.11 10.33 -8.48
CA ALA A 162 25.73 9.86 -9.71
C ALA A 162 24.67 9.68 -10.83
N GLY A 163 25.12 9.74 -12.09
CA GLY A 163 24.30 9.45 -13.27
C GLY A 163 23.27 10.50 -13.65
N ILE A 164 23.43 11.74 -13.21
CA ILE A 164 22.56 12.89 -13.54
C ILE A 164 23.40 14.15 -13.79
N ASP A 165 24.44 14.06 -14.61
CA ASP A 165 25.43 15.13 -14.80
C ASP A 165 24.82 16.41 -15.36
N GLU A 166 23.85 16.32 -16.29
CA GLU A 166 23.14 17.46 -16.84
C GLU A 166 22.34 18.20 -15.77
N ALA A 167 21.51 17.46 -15.01
CA ALA A 167 20.74 18.04 -13.91
C ALA A 167 21.66 18.64 -12.83
N ARG A 168 22.80 18.00 -12.56
CA ARG A 168 23.82 18.50 -11.62
C ARG A 168 24.41 19.83 -12.10
N SER A 169 24.74 19.97 -13.39
CA SER A 169 25.28 21.23 -13.92
C SER A 169 24.28 22.39 -13.81
N GLU A 170 22.98 22.12 -14.00
CA GLU A 170 21.93 23.12 -13.85
C GLU A 170 21.74 23.57 -12.40
N VAL A 171 21.90 22.66 -11.42
CA VAL A 171 21.75 23.00 -9.99
C VAL A 171 23.02 23.61 -9.37
N ASP A 172 24.18 23.48 -10.02
CA ASP A 172 25.43 24.09 -9.52
C ASP A 172 25.33 25.61 -9.42
N GLU A 173 24.61 26.25 -10.34
CA GLU A 173 24.31 27.70 -10.26
C GLU A 173 23.56 28.05 -8.97
N ILE A 174 22.67 27.17 -8.51
CA ILE A 174 21.88 27.34 -7.28
C ILE A 174 22.80 27.26 -6.06
N VAL A 175 23.70 26.27 -6.06
CA VAL A 175 24.70 26.11 -4.99
C VAL A 175 25.62 27.33 -4.92
N GLN A 176 26.13 27.82 -6.05
CA GLN A 176 26.98 29.01 -6.11
C GLN A 176 26.25 30.23 -5.59
N PHE A 177 24.97 30.37 -5.88
CA PHE A 177 24.15 31.45 -5.34
C PHE A 177 24.00 31.36 -3.83
N LEU A 178 23.63 30.20 -3.29
CA LEU A 178 23.47 30.01 -1.84
C LEU A 178 24.78 30.30 -1.08
N LYS A 179 25.93 29.92 -1.66
CA LYS A 179 27.25 30.21 -1.11
C LYS A 179 27.59 31.71 -1.18
N ASN A 180 27.23 32.40 -2.26
CA ASN A 180 27.65 33.80 -2.52
C ASN A 180 26.55 34.66 -3.16
N PRO A 181 25.43 34.95 -2.48
CA PRO A 181 24.30 35.67 -3.06
C PRO A 181 24.65 37.09 -3.56
N LYS A 182 25.57 37.77 -2.88
CA LYS A 182 26.01 39.15 -3.24
C LYS A 182 26.71 39.25 -4.60
N LYS A 183 27.31 38.16 -5.10
CA LYS A 183 27.98 38.13 -6.42
C LYS A 183 26.99 38.28 -7.55
N PHE A 184 25.84 37.62 -7.43
CA PHE A 184 24.82 37.61 -8.47
C PHE A 184 23.99 38.90 -8.51
N THR A 185 23.75 39.52 -7.36
CA THR A 185 22.98 40.77 -7.29
C THR A 185 23.74 41.99 -7.83
N LYS A 186 25.08 41.96 -7.88
CA LYS A 186 25.92 43.09 -8.38
C LYS A 186 25.64 43.46 -9.84
N LEU A 187 25.28 42.49 -10.67
CA LEU A 187 25.01 42.71 -12.08
C LEU A 187 23.50 42.78 -12.39
N GLY A 188 22.65 42.86 -11.36
CA GLY A 188 21.19 42.91 -11.50
C GLY A 188 20.54 41.56 -11.85
N GLY A 189 21.27 40.46 -11.75
CA GLY A 189 20.74 39.12 -11.96
C GLY A 189 19.65 38.78 -10.94
N ARG A 190 18.53 38.26 -11.40
CA ARG A 190 17.46 37.73 -10.56
C ARG A 190 17.62 36.23 -10.43
N ILE A 191 17.60 35.75 -9.21
CA ILE A 191 17.73 34.33 -8.92
C ILE A 191 16.37 33.68 -8.91
N PRO A 192 16.23 32.43 -9.39
CA PRO A 192 14.98 31.70 -9.32
C PRO A 192 14.58 31.53 -7.85
N ARG A 193 13.35 31.87 -7.51
CA ARG A 193 12.79 31.64 -6.17
C ARG A 193 12.42 30.20 -5.95
N GLY A 194 12.04 29.51 -7.04
CA GLY A 194 11.61 28.13 -7.00
C GLY A 194 12.16 27.32 -8.16
N VAL A 195 12.51 26.10 -7.85
CA VAL A 195 12.98 25.08 -8.80
C VAL A 195 12.08 23.87 -8.75
N LEU A 196 11.59 23.42 -9.89
CA LEU A 196 10.77 22.22 -10.01
C LEU A 196 11.62 21.06 -10.56
N LEU A 197 11.87 20.05 -9.75
CA LEU A 197 12.50 18.80 -10.18
C LEU A 197 11.44 17.84 -10.74
N VAL A 198 11.58 17.49 -12.01
CA VAL A 198 10.65 16.61 -12.71
C VAL A 198 11.37 15.34 -13.14
N GLY A 199 10.78 14.18 -12.96
CA GLY A 199 11.36 12.91 -13.43
C GLY A 199 10.65 11.70 -12.86
N ASN A 200 11.00 10.53 -13.37
CA ASN A 200 10.40 9.26 -12.94
C ASN A 200 10.62 8.96 -11.45
N PRO A 201 9.78 8.15 -10.83
CA PRO A 201 10.03 7.68 -9.46
C PRO A 201 11.41 7.01 -9.35
N GLY A 202 12.11 7.24 -8.24
CA GLY A 202 13.40 6.59 -7.98
C GLY A 202 14.61 7.18 -8.71
N CYS A 203 14.47 8.26 -9.53
CA CYS A 203 15.58 8.90 -10.24
C CYS A 203 16.49 9.77 -9.34
N GLY A 204 16.20 9.89 -8.03
CA GLY A 204 17.07 10.61 -7.10
C GLY A 204 16.74 12.08 -6.91
N LYS A 205 15.53 12.57 -7.24
CA LYS A 205 15.09 13.97 -7.05
C LYS A 205 15.30 14.47 -5.61
N THR A 206 14.82 13.70 -4.64
CA THR A 206 14.97 14.01 -3.21
C THR A 206 16.43 13.97 -2.78
N LEU A 207 17.23 13.03 -3.32
CA LEU A 207 18.66 12.93 -3.06
C LEU A 207 19.41 14.13 -3.62
N LEU A 208 19.08 14.57 -4.84
CA LEU A 208 19.65 15.76 -5.47
C LEU A 208 19.35 17.02 -4.66
N ALA A 209 18.10 17.19 -4.19
CA ALA A 209 17.74 18.33 -3.35
C ALA A 209 18.53 18.36 -2.02
N LYS A 210 18.73 17.19 -1.40
CA LYS A 210 19.59 17.06 -0.19
C LYS A 210 21.05 17.37 -0.49
N ALA A 211 21.56 16.92 -1.64
CA ALA A 211 22.94 17.19 -2.05
C ALA A 211 23.19 18.68 -2.33
N ILE A 212 22.24 19.39 -2.93
CA ILE A 212 22.31 20.85 -3.11
C ILE A 212 22.48 21.54 -1.75
N ALA A 213 21.67 21.15 -0.75
CA ALA A 213 21.74 21.74 0.59
C ALA A 213 23.06 21.41 1.29
N GLY A 214 23.53 20.17 1.21
CA GLY A 214 24.80 19.74 1.80
C GLY A 214 26.01 20.39 1.14
N GLU A 215 26.01 20.52 -0.20
CA GLU A 215 27.06 21.19 -0.95
C GLU A 215 27.11 22.71 -0.65
N ALA A 216 25.95 23.33 -0.44
CA ALA A 216 25.84 24.73 -0.06
C ALA A 216 26.07 25.00 1.45
N ASP A 217 26.12 23.96 2.28
CA ASP A 217 26.16 24.02 3.77
C ASP A 217 25.03 24.86 4.37
N VAL A 218 23.81 24.72 3.82
CA VAL A 218 22.63 25.44 4.29
C VAL A 218 21.60 24.49 4.91
N PRO A 219 20.74 24.99 5.83
CA PRO A 219 19.63 24.23 6.39
C PRO A 219 18.67 23.71 5.32
N PHE A 220 18.18 22.49 5.51
CA PHE A 220 17.24 21.82 4.63
C PHE A 220 15.93 21.51 5.37
N PHE A 221 14.82 22.06 4.89
CA PHE A 221 13.48 21.82 5.40
C PHE A 221 12.72 20.97 4.41
N SER A 222 12.39 19.72 4.77
CA SER A 222 11.70 18.80 3.89
C SER A 222 10.31 18.47 4.40
N ILE A 223 9.33 18.50 3.48
CA ILE A 223 7.96 18.11 3.74
C ILE A 223 7.39 17.44 2.49
N SER A 224 6.52 16.44 2.66
CA SER A 224 5.79 15.83 1.54
C SER A 224 4.50 16.61 1.26
N GLY A 225 4.11 16.72 -0.02
CA GLY A 225 2.82 17.26 -0.42
C GLY A 225 1.65 16.52 0.22
N SER A 226 1.80 15.23 0.48
CA SER A 226 0.81 14.41 1.18
C SER A 226 0.60 14.84 2.64
N ASP A 227 1.63 15.39 3.31
CA ASP A 227 1.54 15.85 4.70
C ASP A 227 0.67 17.10 4.87
N PHE A 228 0.36 17.77 3.75
CA PHE A 228 -0.55 18.92 3.74
C PHE A 228 -2.01 18.52 3.53
N VAL A 229 -2.29 17.30 3.09
CA VAL A 229 -3.66 16.83 2.82
C VAL A 229 -4.22 16.21 4.10
N GLU A 230 -5.04 16.99 4.81
CA GLU A 230 -5.68 16.57 6.05
C GLU A 230 -7.22 16.57 5.88
N MET A 231 -7.95 15.93 6.81
CA MET A 231 -9.42 15.94 6.78
C MET A 231 -10.05 17.28 7.23
N PHE A 232 -9.26 18.16 7.86
CA PHE A 232 -9.75 19.42 8.41
C PHE A 232 -9.30 20.60 7.56
N VAL A 233 -10.26 21.37 7.06
CA VAL A 233 -10.02 22.53 6.20
C VAL A 233 -9.17 23.58 6.90
N GLY A 234 -8.10 24.05 6.22
CA GLY A 234 -7.22 25.12 6.70
C GLY A 234 -6.00 24.65 7.50
N VAL A 235 -5.87 23.37 7.89
CA VAL A 235 -4.71 22.86 8.62
C VAL A 235 -3.48 22.83 7.71
N GLY A 236 -3.62 22.35 6.47
CA GLY A 236 -2.56 22.34 5.47
C GLY A 236 -2.00 23.75 5.21
N ALA A 237 -2.87 24.73 5.00
CA ALA A 237 -2.47 26.14 4.80
C ALA A 237 -1.74 26.75 6.02
N SER A 238 -2.10 26.35 7.24
CA SER A 238 -1.39 26.77 8.45
C SER A 238 0.01 26.18 8.52
N ARG A 239 0.17 24.89 8.18
CA ARG A 239 1.48 24.23 8.11
C ARG A 239 2.42 24.86 7.09
N VAL A 240 1.88 25.22 5.93
CA VAL A 240 2.65 25.96 4.91
C VAL A 240 3.19 27.24 5.52
N ARG A 241 2.35 28.09 6.12
CA ARG A 241 2.78 29.36 6.72
C ARG A 241 3.82 29.15 7.82
N ASP A 242 3.66 28.15 8.67
CA ASP A 242 4.61 27.85 9.74
C ASP A 242 5.97 27.40 9.17
N LEU A 243 5.97 26.54 8.12
CA LEU A 243 7.19 26.13 7.42
C LEU A 243 7.94 27.31 6.84
N PHE A 244 7.25 28.17 6.09
CA PHE A 244 7.84 29.33 5.44
C PHE A 244 8.35 30.38 6.47
N LYS A 245 7.66 30.52 7.60
CA LYS A 245 8.12 31.36 8.72
C LYS A 245 9.42 30.83 9.31
N GLN A 246 9.52 29.52 9.61
CA GLN A 246 10.75 28.91 10.14
C GLN A 246 11.90 29.01 9.14
N ALA A 247 11.63 28.88 7.84
CA ALA A 247 12.63 29.07 6.81
C ALA A 247 13.15 30.51 6.77
N LYS A 248 12.28 31.52 6.88
CA LYS A 248 12.67 32.94 6.97
C LYS A 248 13.58 33.23 8.18
N GLU A 249 13.32 32.59 9.31
CA GLU A 249 14.14 32.71 10.51
C GLU A 249 15.51 32.00 10.38
N SER A 250 15.65 31.06 9.45
CA SER A 250 16.84 30.22 9.26
C SER A 250 17.58 30.50 7.94
N ALA A 251 17.30 31.61 7.27
CA ALA A 251 17.92 31.96 5.99
C ALA A 251 19.44 32.21 6.14
N PRO A 252 20.30 31.80 5.19
CA PRO A 252 19.95 31.12 3.94
C PRO A 252 19.58 29.65 4.14
N CYS A 253 18.54 29.14 3.42
CA CYS A 253 18.08 27.78 3.55
C CYS A 253 17.37 27.28 2.29
N ILE A 254 17.12 25.97 2.22
CA ILE A 254 16.31 25.32 1.20
C ILE A 254 15.03 24.76 1.82
N ILE A 255 13.88 25.06 1.19
CA ILE A 255 12.61 24.41 1.44
C ILE A 255 12.41 23.36 0.34
N PHE A 256 12.19 22.10 0.70
CA PHE A 256 11.93 21.02 -0.23
C PHE A 256 10.51 20.49 -0.06
N LEU A 257 9.75 20.55 -1.15
CA LEU A 257 8.37 20.06 -1.23
C LEU A 257 8.35 18.81 -2.10
N ASP A 258 8.35 17.64 -1.49
CA ASP A 258 8.28 16.39 -2.24
C ASP A 258 6.82 16.09 -2.65
N GLU A 259 6.63 15.38 -3.76
CA GLU A 259 5.30 15.00 -4.26
C GLU A 259 4.32 16.18 -4.35
N ILE A 260 4.77 17.32 -4.88
CA ILE A 260 3.95 18.54 -4.95
C ILE A 260 2.63 18.34 -5.72
N ASP A 261 2.55 17.34 -6.57
CA ASP A 261 1.34 16.95 -7.30
C ASP A 261 0.20 16.46 -6.38
N ALA A 262 0.48 16.10 -5.12
CA ALA A 262 -0.56 15.80 -4.13
C ALA A 262 -1.46 17.02 -3.83
N VAL A 263 -0.91 18.22 -3.81
CA VAL A 263 -1.61 19.49 -3.53
C VAL A 263 -1.72 20.40 -4.74
N GLY A 264 -0.77 20.30 -5.69
CA GLY A 264 -0.62 21.19 -6.84
C GLY A 264 -1.37 20.77 -8.10
N ARG A 265 -2.31 19.85 -8.05
CA ARG A 265 -3.03 19.34 -9.22
C ARG A 265 -4.00 20.37 -9.79
N ARG A 266 -4.13 20.41 -11.13
CA ARG A 266 -5.12 21.25 -11.86
C ARG A 266 -6.53 21.01 -11.35
N ARG A 267 -7.33 22.07 -11.35
CA ARG A 267 -8.76 22.03 -11.04
C ARG A 267 -9.47 21.11 -12.03
N GLY A 268 -9.86 19.94 -11.62
CA GLY A 268 -10.64 19.00 -12.44
C GLY A 268 -12.11 19.15 -12.15
N GLY A 269 -12.94 19.31 -13.19
CA GLY A 269 -14.40 19.37 -13.08
C GLY A 269 -15.04 18.03 -12.72
N GLY A 270 -14.78 17.49 -11.53
CA GLY A 270 -15.41 16.27 -11.03
C GLY A 270 -16.13 16.52 -9.71
N PHE A 271 -17.34 16.00 -9.59
CA PHE A 271 -18.31 16.14 -8.50
C PHE A 271 -17.88 15.51 -7.14
N ASN A 272 -16.61 15.55 -6.73
CA ASN A 272 -16.19 15.09 -5.41
C ASN A 272 -15.77 16.27 -4.51
N SER A 273 -16.72 16.74 -3.74
CA SER A 273 -16.75 18.03 -3.07
C SER A 273 -16.16 18.11 -1.65
N GLY A 274 -15.36 17.20 -1.16
CA GLY A 274 -14.88 17.29 0.24
C GLY A 274 -13.38 17.51 0.41
N GLY A 275 -12.54 16.99 -0.46
CA GLY A 275 -11.07 17.10 -0.36
C GLY A 275 -10.45 18.09 -1.35
N SER A 276 -11.25 18.69 -2.23
CA SER A 276 -10.82 19.65 -3.24
C SER A 276 -10.48 21.02 -2.65
N ASP A 277 -11.33 21.49 -1.73
CA ASP A 277 -11.22 22.84 -1.16
C ASP A 277 -10.00 23.01 -0.26
N GLU A 278 -9.62 21.97 0.48
CA GLU A 278 -8.42 22.01 1.33
C GLU A 278 -7.14 22.06 0.51
N ARG A 279 -7.05 21.22 -0.53
CA ARG A 279 -5.89 21.22 -1.44
C ARG A 279 -5.73 22.58 -2.11
N GLU A 280 -6.84 23.19 -2.54
CA GLU A 280 -6.82 24.49 -3.17
C GLU A 280 -6.40 25.60 -2.18
N GLN A 281 -6.88 25.57 -0.94
CA GLN A 281 -6.43 26.51 0.10
C GLN A 281 -4.95 26.35 0.42
N THR A 282 -4.47 25.12 0.47
CA THR A 282 -3.06 24.81 0.71
C THR A 282 -2.18 25.27 -0.46
N LEU A 283 -2.62 24.98 -1.70
CA LEU A 283 -1.94 25.47 -2.90
C LEU A 283 -1.85 27.00 -2.91
N ASN A 284 -2.97 27.69 -2.65
CA ASN A 284 -2.99 29.14 -2.57
C ASN A 284 -2.07 29.66 -1.47
N ALA A 285 -1.97 28.99 -0.31
CA ALA A 285 -1.04 29.38 0.73
C ALA A 285 0.42 29.25 0.26
N ILE A 286 0.79 28.17 -0.43
CA ILE A 286 2.14 28.00 -1.03
C ILE A 286 2.42 29.14 -2.01
N LEU A 287 1.49 29.44 -2.91
CA LEU A 287 1.65 30.50 -3.92
C LEU A 287 1.84 31.88 -3.28
N VAL A 288 1.05 32.21 -2.25
CA VAL A 288 1.14 33.48 -1.52
C VAL A 288 2.48 33.61 -0.78
N GLU A 289 2.93 32.54 -0.11
CA GLU A 289 4.21 32.57 0.60
C GLU A 289 5.40 32.68 -0.36
N MET A 290 5.35 32.01 -1.52
CA MET A 290 6.38 32.15 -2.56
C MET A 290 6.43 33.56 -3.16
N ASP A 291 5.27 34.16 -3.42
CA ASP A 291 5.20 35.54 -3.92
C ASP A 291 5.70 36.55 -2.88
N GLY A 292 5.58 36.23 -1.59
CA GLY A 292 5.98 37.06 -0.46
C GLY A 292 7.50 37.12 -0.15
N PHE A 293 8.34 36.38 -0.90
CA PHE A 293 9.80 36.48 -0.73
C PHE A 293 10.39 37.69 -1.42
N ALA A 294 11.31 38.38 -0.75
CA ALA A 294 12.14 39.41 -1.39
C ALA A 294 13.31 38.77 -2.16
N THR A 295 13.75 39.43 -3.21
CA THR A 295 14.86 38.97 -4.07
C THR A 295 16.21 39.09 -3.31
N GLY A 296 16.40 38.42 -2.24
CA GLY A 296 17.61 38.56 -1.40
C GLY A 296 17.52 37.80 -0.08
N ASP A 297 16.37 37.24 0.21
CA ASP A 297 16.14 36.52 1.49
C ASP A 297 16.98 35.23 1.62
N GLY A 298 17.65 34.80 0.53
CA GLY A 298 18.52 33.61 0.55
C GLY A 298 17.75 32.30 0.71
N ILE A 299 16.44 32.29 0.44
CA ILE A 299 15.58 31.10 0.53
C ILE A 299 15.29 30.61 -0.89
N ILE A 300 15.50 29.33 -1.13
CA ILE A 300 15.14 28.68 -2.38
C ILE A 300 14.14 27.57 -2.08
N VAL A 301 13.02 27.57 -2.81
CA VAL A 301 12.01 26.50 -2.74
C VAL A 301 12.29 25.51 -3.85
N ILE A 302 12.54 24.26 -3.50
CA ILE A 302 12.70 23.17 -4.47
C ILE A 302 11.47 22.28 -4.33
N ALA A 303 10.75 22.06 -5.42
CA ALA A 303 9.66 21.09 -5.44
C ALA A 303 10.04 19.88 -6.30
N ALA A 304 9.54 18.70 -5.98
CA ALA A 304 9.69 17.49 -6.78
C ALA A 304 8.33 16.91 -7.16
N THR A 305 8.23 16.44 -8.40
CA THR A 305 7.05 15.73 -8.90
C THR A 305 7.43 14.63 -9.88
N ASN A 306 6.61 13.59 -9.93
CA ASN A 306 6.69 12.56 -10.95
C ASN A 306 5.82 12.89 -12.17
N ARG A 307 4.90 13.87 -12.03
CA ARG A 307 3.87 14.21 -13.02
C ARG A 307 3.72 15.71 -13.18
N ALA A 308 4.59 16.31 -13.96
CA ALA A 308 4.50 17.75 -14.27
C ALA A 308 3.24 18.10 -15.08
N ASP A 309 2.69 17.14 -15.85
CA ASP A 309 1.51 17.28 -16.70
C ASP A 309 0.22 17.60 -15.93
N VAL A 310 0.13 17.14 -14.68
CA VAL A 310 -1.06 17.33 -13.83
C VAL A 310 -1.01 18.60 -12.99
N LEU A 311 0.13 19.29 -12.93
CA LEU A 311 0.30 20.47 -12.09
C LEU A 311 -0.51 21.68 -12.59
N ASP A 312 -0.99 22.50 -11.64
CA ASP A 312 -1.63 23.76 -11.94
C ASP A 312 -0.61 24.73 -12.59
N PRO A 313 -0.92 25.32 -13.74
CA PRO A 313 -0.04 26.29 -14.40
C PRO A 313 0.33 27.50 -13.53
N ALA A 314 -0.45 27.81 -12.50
CA ALA A 314 -0.14 28.87 -11.56
C ALA A 314 1.16 28.61 -10.77
N LEU A 315 1.55 27.34 -10.57
CA LEU A 315 2.81 26.98 -9.91
C LEU A 315 4.04 27.30 -10.75
N THR A 316 3.94 27.16 -12.07
CA THR A 316 5.07 27.32 -13.00
C THR A 316 5.18 28.72 -13.60
N ARG A 317 4.39 29.69 -13.09
CA ARG A 317 4.49 31.09 -13.54
C ARG A 317 5.80 31.73 -13.05
N PRO A 318 6.37 32.69 -13.84
CA PRO A 318 7.54 33.44 -13.41
C PRO A 318 7.41 34.04 -12.01
N GLY A 319 8.47 33.88 -11.22
CA GLY A 319 8.50 34.31 -9.81
C GLY A 319 8.09 33.23 -8.80
N ARG A 320 7.70 32.05 -9.26
CA ARG A 320 7.39 30.85 -8.46
C ARG A 320 8.35 29.72 -8.82
N PHE A 321 7.85 28.58 -9.35
CA PHE A 321 8.71 27.52 -9.90
C PHE A 321 9.06 27.86 -11.36
N ASP A 322 9.86 28.87 -11.54
CA ASP A 322 10.21 29.42 -12.84
C ASP A 322 11.37 28.67 -13.53
N ARG A 323 12.08 27.82 -12.80
CA ARG A 323 13.07 26.90 -13.35
C ARG A 323 12.60 25.46 -13.19
N GLN A 324 12.51 24.74 -14.31
CA GLN A 324 12.19 23.33 -14.30
C GLN A 324 13.43 22.54 -14.72
N ILE A 325 13.84 21.58 -13.87
CA ILE A 325 14.99 20.71 -14.10
C ILE A 325 14.48 19.27 -14.25
N THR A 326 14.77 18.67 -15.38
CA THR A 326 14.38 17.28 -15.63
C THR A 326 15.48 16.35 -15.13
N VAL A 327 15.10 15.39 -14.29
CA VAL A 327 15.96 14.30 -13.80
C VAL A 327 15.58 13.02 -14.57
N PRO A 328 16.29 12.68 -15.65
CA PRO A 328 15.96 11.53 -16.48
C PRO A 328 16.33 10.22 -15.79
N LEU A 329 15.90 9.09 -16.38
CA LEU A 329 16.48 7.79 -16.05
C LEU A 329 17.95 7.78 -16.44
N PRO A 330 18.83 7.15 -15.65
CA PRO A 330 20.26 7.12 -15.93
C PRO A 330 20.56 6.30 -17.20
N ASP A 331 21.48 6.79 -18.00
CA ASP A 331 22.06 6.05 -19.12
C ASP A 331 22.99 4.92 -18.63
N VAL A 332 23.60 4.15 -19.53
CA VAL A 332 24.49 3.03 -19.15
C VAL A 332 25.65 3.49 -18.26
N ARG A 333 26.23 4.66 -18.53
CA ARG A 333 27.34 5.21 -17.75
C ARG A 333 26.86 5.63 -16.37
N GLY A 334 25.74 6.34 -16.31
CA GLY A 334 25.11 6.75 -15.06
C GLY A 334 24.70 5.55 -14.20
N ARG A 335 24.15 4.49 -14.81
CA ARG A 335 23.84 3.24 -14.08
C ARG A 335 25.09 2.61 -13.49
N LEU A 336 26.19 2.59 -14.23
CA LEU A 336 27.46 2.06 -13.72
C LEU A 336 27.96 2.87 -12.52
N GLU A 337 27.89 4.20 -12.59
CA GLU A 337 28.30 5.06 -11.47
C GLU A 337 27.41 4.90 -10.25
N ILE A 338 26.10 4.81 -10.44
CA ILE A 338 25.13 4.53 -9.36
C ILE A 338 25.45 3.17 -8.72
N LEU A 339 25.68 2.13 -9.52
CA LEU A 339 26.08 0.81 -9.00
C LEU A 339 27.38 0.88 -8.20
N LYS A 340 28.38 1.64 -8.65
CA LYS A 340 29.64 1.85 -7.90
C LYS A 340 29.39 2.56 -6.57
N VAL A 341 28.50 3.55 -6.52
CA VAL A 341 28.11 4.22 -5.26
C VAL A 341 27.49 3.22 -4.29
N HIS A 342 26.53 2.41 -4.75
CA HIS A 342 25.85 1.43 -3.92
C HIS A 342 26.68 0.17 -3.61
N ALA A 343 27.78 -0.03 -4.33
CA ALA A 343 28.76 -1.09 -4.06
C ALA A 343 29.71 -0.72 -2.89
N LYS A 344 29.83 0.57 -2.55
CA LYS A 344 30.65 0.99 -1.41
C LYS A 344 30.19 0.28 -0.14
N GLY A 345 31.13 -0.36 0.55
CA GLY A 345 30.83 -1.11 1.79
C GLY A 345 30.25 -2.51 1.59
N LYS A 346 30.09 -3.00 0.35
CA LYS A 346 29.66 -4.37 0.05
C LYS A 346 30.87 -5.22 -0.40
N LYS A 347 30.88 -6.50 -0.02
CA LYS A 347 31.93 -7.43 -0.44
C LYS A 347 31.55 -8.05 -1.78
N LEU A 348 32.13 -7.57 -2.86
CA LEU A 348 31.95 -8.11 -4.19
C LEU A 348 33.00 -9.16 -4.50
N GLY A 349 32.59 -10.26 -5.13
CA GLY A 349 33.49 -11.30 -5.62
C GLY A 349 34.32 -10.87 -6.83
N PRO A 350 35.41 -11.57 -7.13
CA PRO A 350 36.30 -11.22 -8.24
C PRO A 350 35.66 -11.37 -9.62
N ASN A 351 34.60 -12.15 -9.75
CA ASN A 351 33.86 -12.40 -10.98
C ASN A 351 32.77 -11.32 -11.27
N VAL A 352 32.57 -10.36 -10.35
CA VAL A 352 31.54 -9.33 -10.50
C VAL A 352 31.98 -8.26 -11.48
N ASN A 353 31.20 -8.11 -12.55
CA ASN A 353 31.36 -7.04 -13.52
C ASN A 353 30.17 -6.09 -13.47
N LEU A 354 30.32 -4.94 -12.79
CA LEU A 354 29.28 -3.92 -12.66
C LEU A 354 28.89 -3.29 -13.99
N GLU A 355 29.81 -3.22 -14.97
CA GLU A 355 29.49 -2.69 -16.30
C GLU A 355 28.52 -3.61 -17.04
N ARG A 356 28.70 -4.93 -16.93
CA ARG A 356 27.74 -5.89 -17.47
C ARG A 356 26.37 -5.75 -16.82
N VAL A 357 26.32 -5.54 -15.48
CA VAL A 357 25.07 -5.28 -14.77
C VAL A 357 24.42 -3.99 -15.25
N ALA A 358 25.19 -2.91 -15.42
CA ALA A 358 24.68 -1.62 -15.91
C ALA A 358 24.07 -1.74 -17.33
N ARG A 359 24.71 -2.51 -18.22
CA ARG A 359 24.16 -2.81 -19.56
C ARG A 359 22.88 -3.66 -19.47
N ALA A 360 22.84 -4.59 -18.53
CA ALA A 360 21.73 -5.51 -18.32
C ALA A 360 20.50 -4.90 -17.61
N THR A 361 20.55 -3.61 -17.26
CA THR A 361 19.51 -2.90 -16.52
C THR A 361 18.97 -1.67 -17.30
N PRO A 362 18.56 -1.80 -18.57
CA PRO A 362 17.96 -0.68 -19.30
C PRO A 362 16.68 -0.22 -18.60
N THR A 363 16.43 1.10 -18.60
CA THR A 363 15.27 1.74 -17.98
C THR A 363 15.16 1.65 -16.45
N PHE A 364 16.16 1.09 -15.75
CA PHE A 364 16.16 1.07 -14.29
C PHE A 364 16.49 2.43 -13.71
N SER A 365 15.75 2.80 -12.67
CA SER A 365 16.01 3.98 -11.87
C SER A 365 17.16 3.75 -10.87
N GLY A 366 17.65 4.82 -10.25
CA GLY A 366 18.65 4.71 -9.18
C GLY A 366 18.17 3.86 -8.00
N ALA A 367 16.89 3.93 -7.66
CA ALA A 367 16.28 3.12 -6.61
C ALA A 367 16.26 1.63 -6.97
N ASP A 368 15.97 1.28 -8.23
CA ASP A 368 16.00 -0.11 -8.69
C ASP A 368 17.42 -0.68 -8.63
N LEU A 369 18.43 0.11 -9.03
CA LEU A 369 19.83 -0.29 -8.96
C LEU A 369 20.31 -0.49 -7.51
N MET A 370 19.89 0.38 -6.59
CA MET A 370 20.11 0.21 -5.15
C MET A 370 19.47 -1.09 -4.64
N ALA A 371 18.23 -1.35 -5.07
CA ALA A 371 17.51 -2.56 -4.69
C ALA A 371 18.22 -3.83 -5.21
N ILE A 372 18.76 -3.84 -6.45
CA ILE A 372 19.57 -4.96 -6.96
C ILE A 372 20.75 -5.25 -6.03
N MET A 373 21.51 -4.22 -5.70
CA MET A 373 22.69 -4.36 -4.85
C MET A 373 22.35 -4.86 -3.45
N ASN A 374 21.19 -4.48 -2.93
CA ASN A 374 20.72 -4.94 -1.63
C ASN A 374 20.19 -6.39 -1.68
N GLU A 375 19.37 -6.71 -2.67
CA GLU A 375 18.80 -8.05 -2.85
C GLU A 375 19.90 -9.09 -3.12
N ALA A 376 20.90 -8.74 -3.92
CA ALA A 376 22.05 -9.61 -4.16
C ALA A 376 22.85 -9.89 -2.87
N ALA A 377 23.04 -8.86 -2.02
CA ALA A 377 23.69 -9.04 -0.72
C ALA A 377 22.90 -9.97 0.21
N ILE A 378 21.57 -9.80 0.23
CA ILE A 378 20.67 -10.68 1.01
C ILE A 378 20.74 -12.11 0.47
N ALA A 379 20.69 -12.31 -0.85
CA ALA A 379 20.74 -13.62 -1.48
C ALA A 379 22.08 -14.35 -1.18
N ALA A 380 23.21 -13.65 -1.31
CA ALA A 380 24.52 -14.17 -0.97
C ALA A 380 24.62 -14.57 0.51
N THR A 381 24.07 -13.74 1.41
CA THR A 381 24.06 -14.04 2.86
C THR A 381 23.21 -15.27 3.17
N LEU A 382 22.03 -15.41 2.56
CA LEU A 382 21.15 -16.57 2.75
C LEU A 382 21.77 -17.88 2.18
N ALA A 383 22.69 -17.75 1.23
CA ALA A 383 23.43 -18.87 0.65
C ALA A 383 24.78 -19.12 1.38
N ASP A 384 25.01 -18.49 2.54
CA ASP A 384 26.25 -18.59 3.35
C ASP A 384 27.54 -18.31 2.55
N LYS A 385 27.47 -17.35 1.58
CA LYS A 385 28.61 -16.92 0.76
C LYS A 385 29.40 -15.81 1.45
N ASP A 386 30.71 -15.79 1.28
CA ASP A 386 31.60 -14.75 1.82
C ASP A 386 31.54 -13.41 1.05
N PHE A 387 31.10 -13.45 -0.20
CA PHE A 387 31.01 -12.31 -1.10
C PHE A 387 29.85 -12.47 -2.10
N ILE A 388 29.40 -11.34 -2.65
CA ILE A 388 28.36 -11.28 -3.68
C ILE A 388 28.96 -11.68 -5.01
N GLU A 389 28.39 -12.67 -5.67
CA GLU A 389 28.80 -13.13 -6.99
C GLU A 389 27.99 -12.46 -8.10
N HIS A 390 28.44 -12.59 -9.37
CA HIS A 390 27.74 -12.01 -10.51
C HIS A 390 26.34 -12.62 -10.68
N GLU A 391 26.19 -13.90 -10.40
CA GLU A 391 24.92 -14.63 -10.46
C GLU A 391 23.89 -14.11 -9.45
N ASP A 392 24.33 -13.70 -8.25
CA ASP A 392 23.45 -13.11 -7.24
C ASP A 392 22.88 -11.77 -7.72
N LEU A 393 23.67 -10.97 -8.45
CA LEU A 393 23.23 -9.71 -9.07
C LEU A 393 22.27 -9.94 -10.23
N GLU A 394 22.49 -10.96 -11.05
CA GLU A 394 21.57 -11.33 -12.12
C GLU A 394 20.22 -11.82 -11.56
N GLU A 395 20.23 -12.66 -10.54
CA GLU A 395 19.00 -13.12 -9.90
C GLU A 395 18.26 -11.98 -9.19
N ALA A 396 18.97 -11.07 -8.52
CA ALA A 396 18.40 -9.88 -7.91
C ALA A 396 17.74 -8.97 -8.95
N ARG A 397 18.40 -8.75 -10.11
CA ARG A 397 17.82 -8.00 -11.23
C ARG A 397 16.51 -8.63 -11.73
N ASP A 398 16.52 -9.93 -11.94
CA ASP A 398 15.36 -10.65 -12.42
C ASP A 398 14.21 -10.64 -11.40
N LYS A 399 14.55 -10.76 -10.11
CA LYS A 399 13.59 -10.66 -9.02
C LYS A 399 12.91 -9.29 -8.97
N ILE A 400 13.64 -8.21 -9.19
CA ILE A 400 13.09 -6.85 -9.18
C ILE A 400 12.22 -6.61 -10.40
N ARG A 401 12.64 -7.05 -11.58
CA ARG A 401 11.94 -6.80 -12.83
C ARG A 401 10.71 -7.69 -13.03
N PHE A 402 10.78 -8.96 -12.66
CA PHE A 402 9.79 -9.99 -12.99
C PHE A 402 9.16 -10.66 -11.76
N GLY A 403 9.66 -10.36 -10.56
CA GLY A 403 9.24 -11.00 -9.33
C GLY A 403 10.06 -12.24 -8.99
N ARG A 404 9.74 -12.83 -7.85
CA ARG A 404 10.44 -14.01 -7.33
C ARG A 404 10.15 -15.25 -8.20
N ALA A 405 11.17 -16.08 -8.41
CA ALA A 405 11.01 -17.37 -9.07
C ALA A 405 10.15 -18.32 -8.23
N ASN A 406 9.11 -18.90 -8.83
CA ASN A 406 8.21 -19.86 -8.20
C ASN A 406 8.66 -21.30 -8.47
N LYS A 407 9.77 -21.71 -7.85
CA LYS A 407 10.33 -23.06 -8.00
C LYS A 407 9.47 -24.19 -7.41
N SER A 408 8.54 -23.85 -6.50
CA SER A 408 7.67 -24.80 -5.82
C SER A 408 6.39 -25.15 -6.57
N ARG A 409 6.11 -24.47 -7.69
CA ARG A 409 4.91 -24.74 -8.48
C ARG A 409 5.10 -26.04 -9.26
N ILE A 410 4.38 -27.09 -8.85
CA ILE A 410 4.31 -28.34 -9.60
C ILE A 410 3.57 -28.04 -10.91
N ARG A 411 4.24 -28.24 -12.03
CA ARG A 411 3.65 -28.17 -13.36
C ARG A 411 3.52 -29.58 -13.94
N GLU A 412 2.48 -29.79 -14.70
CA GLU A 412 2.35 -31.00 -15.51
C GLU A 412 3.41 -31.00 -16.63
N ALA A 413 3.80 -32.20 -17.08
CA ALA A 413 4.82 -32.32 -18.12
C ALA A 413 4.40 -31.63 -19.43
N ASP A 414 3.11 -31.62 -19.72
CA ASP A 414 2.53 -30.98 -20.91
C ASP A 414 2.61 -29.45 -20.83
N ASP A 415 2.35 -28.86 -19.63
CA ASP A 415 2.51 -27.42 -19.41
C ASP A 415 3.96 -26.97 -19.59
N ASN A 416 4.91 -27.75 -19.06
CA ASN A 416 6.33 -27.47 -19.23
C ASN A 416 6.76 -27.57 -20.69
N ARG A 417 6.24 -28.56 -21.41
CA ARG A 417 6.49 -28.73 -22.83
C ARG A 417 5.94 -27.55 -23.64
N SER A 418 4.67 -27.18 -23.44
CA SER A 418 4.06 -26.03 -24.11
C SER A 418 4.85 -24.75 -23.86
N THR A 419 5.19 -24.46 -22.59
CA THR A 419 6.01 -23.29 -22.23
C THR A 419 7.40 -23.34 -22.88
N ALA A 420 8.06 -24.51 -22.92
CA ALA A 420 9.38 -24.64 -23.51
C ALA A 420 9.41 -24.33 -25.01
N TYR A 421 8.40 -24.82 -25.75
CA TYR A 421 8.27 -24.49 -27.17
C TYR A 421 7.91 -23.02 -27.39
N HIS A 422 7.03 -22.46 -26.54
CA HIS A 422 6.68 -21.04 -26.57
C HIS A 422 7.94 -20.16 -26.44
N GLU A 423 8.72 -20.36 -25.39
CA GLU A 423 9.95 -19.59 -25.17
C GLU A 423 11.04 -19.88 -26.22
N ALA A 424 11.12 -21.12 -26.72
CA ALA A 424 12.03 -21.46 -27.80
C ALA A 424 11.67 -20.70 -29.09
N GLY A 425 10.37 -20.54 -29.41
CA GLY A 425 9.90 -19.76 -30.55
C GLY A 425 10.38 -18.30 -30.50
N HIS A 426 10.24 -17.66 -29.34
CA HIS A 426 10.75 -16.30 -29.13
C HIS A 426 12.28 -16.24 -29.26
N ALA A 427 12.99 -17.18 -28.64
CA ALA A 427 14.45 -17.18 -28.62
C ALA A 427 15.06 -17.39 -30.00
N VAL A 428 14.53 -18.34 -30.77
CA VAL A 428 15.05 -18.64 -32.11
C VAL A 428 14.81 -17.46 -33.07
N LEU A 429 13.62 -16.87 -33.07
CA LEU A 429 13.34 -15.66 -33.86
C LEU A 429 14.24 -14.49 -33.44
N ASN A 430 14.45 -14.31 -32.14
CA ASN A 430 15.34 -13.27 -31.64
C ASN A 430 16.77 -13.39 -32.21
N VAL A 431 17.31 -14.60 -32.28
CA VAL A 431 18.65 -14.85 -32.83
C VAL A 431 18.69 -14.75 -34.34
N LEU A 432 17.62 -15.12 -35.06
CA LEU A 432 17.56 -15.06 -36.50
C LEU A 432 17.40 -13.64 -37.05
N LEU A 433 16.73 -12.76 -36.33
CA LEU A 433 16.41 -11.39 -36.74
C LEU A 433 17.53 -10.42 -36.36
N LYS A 434 18.28 -9.96 -37.35
CA LYS A 434 19.44 -9.06 -37.19
C LYS A 434 19.10 -7.70 -36.56
N ASP A 435 17.87 -7.24 -36.74
CA ASP A 435 17.41 -5.94 -36.22
C ASP A 435 16.84 -6.05 -34.79
N ALA A 436 16.79 -7.26 -34.21
CA ALA A 436 16.37 -7.50 -32.85
C ALA A 436 17.46 -7.12 -31.84
N ASP A 437 17.05 -6.88 -30.58
CA ASP A 437 18.01 -6.77 -29.49
C ASP A 437 18.62 -8.15 -29.19
N PRO A 438 19.92 -8.24 -28.86
CA PRO A 438 20.57 -9.52 -28.58
C PRO A 438 19.86 -10.32 -27.49
N LEU A 439 19.69 -11.60 -27.73
CA LEU A 439 19.19 -12.52 -26.72
C LEU A 439 20.15 -12.52 -25.50
N HIS A 440 19.61 -12.50 -24.30
CA HIS A 440 20.39 -12.61 -23.08
C HIS A 440 20.22 -13.98 -22.43
N LYS A 441 19.01 -14.39 -22.13
CA LYS A 441 18.68 -15.71 -21.61
C LYS A 441 17.22 -16.07 -21.87
N VAL A 442 16.92 -17.35 -21.79
CA VAL A 442 15.59 -17.93 -21.89
C VAL A 442 15.34 -18.85 -20.70
N THR A 443 14.15 -18.79 -20.12
CA THR A 443 13.81 -19.63 -18.96
C THR A 443 12.35 -20.04 -18.99
N ILE A 444 12.08 -21.26 -18.57
CA ILE A 444 10.73 -21.76 -18.33
C ILE A 444 10.32 -21.70 -16.85
N ILE A 445 11.21 -21.21 -15.99
CA ILE A 445 10.90 -21.01 -14.56
C ILE A 445 9.90 -19.87 -14.42
N PRO A 446 8.70 -20.11 -13.83
CA PRO A 446 7.70 -19.07 -13.69
C PRO A 446 8.13 -17.98 -12.70
N ARG A 447 7.88 -16.71 -13.09
CA ARG A 447 8.15 -15.53 -12.24
C ARG A 447 6.93 -14.62 -12.24
N GLY A 448 6.39 -14.34 -11.07
CA GLY A 448 5.18 -13.50 -10.95
C GLY A 448 4.03 -14.04 -11.81
N PRO A 449 3.47 -13.23 -12.73
CA PRO A 449 2.39 -13.65 -13.62
C PRO A 449 2.88 -14.44 -14.86
N TYR A 450 4.19 -14.49 -15.12
CA TYR A 450 4.77 -15.07 -16.33
C TYR A 450 5.05 -16.56 -16.14
N GLY A 451 4.69 -17.36 -17.15
CA GLY A 451 4.92 -18.80 -17.18
C GLY A 451 6.37 -19.18 -17.48
N GLY A 452 7.01 -18.44 -18.33
CA GLY A 452 8.41 -18.47 -18.74
C GLY A 452 8.80 -17.06 -19.19
N ALA A 453 10.00 -16.87 -19.66
CA ALA A 453 10.43 -15.60 -20.25
C ALA A 453 11.66 -15.75 -21.13
N SER A 454 11.63 -15.08 -22.28
CA SER A 454 12.76 -14.86 -23.16
C SER A 454 13.24 -13.41 -23.00
N PHE A 455 14.49 -13.24 -22.58
CA PHE A 455 15.08 -11.93 -22.28
C PHE A 455 16.04 -11.50 -23.36
N SER A 456 15.77 -10.33 -23.94
CA SER A 456 16.72 -9.62 -24.80
C SER A 456 17.23 -8.36 -24.09
N LEU A 457 18.48 -8.00 -24.33
CA LEU A 457 19.11 -6.83 -23.74
C LEU A 457 19.68 -5.95 -24.86
N PRO A 458 19.27 -4.69 -24.95
CA PRO A 458 19.83 -3.76 -25.91
C PRO A 458 21.33 -3.51 -25.59
N GLU A 459 22.18 -3.48 -26.59
CA GLU A 459 23.61 -3.16 -26.43
C GLU A 459 23.84 -1.72 -25.94
N ARG A 460 22.89 -0.83 -26.22
CA ARG A 460 22.91 0.59 -25.86
C ARG A 460 21.49 1.09 -25.63
N ASP A 461 21.37 2.14 -24.81
CA ASP A 461 20.08 2.79 -24.61
C ASP A 461 19.58 3.40 -25.93
N ARG A 462 18.32 3.16 -26.27
CA ARG A 462 17.68 3.66 -27.49
C ARG A 462 16.87 4.91 -27.18
N HIS A 463 17.07 5.95 -27.96
CA HIS A 463 16.27 7.17 -27.90
C HIS A 463 15.10 7.18 -28.90
N GLY A 464 15.08 6.23 -29.85
CA GLY A 464 14.01 6.09 -30.84
C GLY A 464 13.95 4.66 -31.39
N PHE A 465 12.79 4.29 -31.89
CA PHE A 465 12.50 2.97 -32.43
C PHE A 465 12.34 3.05 -33.95
N GLY A 466 13.23 2.43 -34.69
CA GLY A 466 13.15 2.35 -36.16
C GLY A 466 12.18 1.26 -36.61
N LEU A 467 11.62 1.41 -37.79
CA LEU A 467 10.66 0.47 -38.40
C LEU A 467 11.17 -0.97 -38.42
N LYS A 468 12.45 -1.17 -38.77
CA LYS A 468 13.06 -2.51 -38.81
C LYS A 468 13.04 -3.21 -37.45
N TRP A 469 13.42 -2.47 -36.40
CA TRP A 469 13.40 -3.00 -35.06
C TRP A 469 11.97 -3.32 -34.56
N LEU A 470 11.01 -2.42 -34.85
CA LEU A 470 9.61 -2.63 -34.49
C LEU A 470 9.01 -3.85 -35.19
N SER A 471 9.35 -4.03 -36.49
CA SER A 471 8.95 -5.21 -37.24
C SER A 471 9.58 -6.50 -36.66
N ALA A 472 10.87 -6.46 -36.29
CA ALA A 472 11.52 -7.60 -35.66
C ALA A 472 10.86 -7.93 -34.31
N PHE A 473 10.59 -6.91 -33.49
CA PHE A 473 9.91 -7.06 -32.20
C PHE A 473 8.53 -7.74 -32.33
N MET A 474 7.71 -7.30 -33.30
CA MET A 474 6.39 -7.91 -33.53
C MET A 474 6.51 -9.37 -33.98
N ARG A 475 7.47 -9.70 -34.86
CA ARG A 475 7.74 -11.09 -35.30
C ARG A 475 8.12 -11.98 -34.11
N ILE A 476 9.02 -11.49 -33.24
CA ILE A 476 9.42 -12.21 -32.02
C ILE A 476 8.21 -12.44 -31.12
N SER A 477 7.35 -11.43 -30.92
CA SER A 477 6.13 -11.56 -30.11
C SER A 477 5.16 -12.63 -30.66
N CYS A 478 5.12 -12.85 -31.98
CA CYS A 478 4.30 -13.93 -32.57
C CYS A 478 4.89 -15.33 -32.36
N GLY A 479 6.22 -15.41 -32.15
CA GLY A 479 6.97 -16.67 -32.15
C GLY A 479 6.53 -17.70 -31.14
N GLY A 480 6.18 -17.29 -29.93
CA GLY A 480 5.75 -18.18 -28.86
C GLY A 480 4.49 -18.96 -29.24
N ARG A 481 3.44 -18.25 -29.68
CA ARG A 481 2.18 -18.86 -30.09
C ARG A 481 2.33 -19.80 -31.30
N ILE A 482 3.13 -19.42 -32.27
CA ILE A 482 3.36 -20.23 -33.47
C ILE A 482 4.06 -21.55 -33.10
N ALA A 483 5.10 -21.46 -32.27
CA ALA A 483 5.84 -22.66 -31.84
C ALA A 483 5.00 -23.57 -30.97
N GLU A 484 4.17 -23.02 -30.09
CA GLU A 484 3.23 -23.75 -29.24
C GLU A 484 2.20 -24.51 -30.10
N LEU A 485 1.53 -23.82 -31.02
CA LEU A 485 0.55 -24.44 -31.92
C LEU A 485 1.14 -25.60 -32.71
N ARG A 486 2.33 -25.43 -33.26
CA ARG A 486 3.00 -26.46 -34.06
C ARG A 486 3.42 -27.68 -33.24
N ALA A 487 3.89 -27.46 -31.99
CA ALA A 487 4.39 -28.53 -31.13
C ALA A 487 3.29 -29.32 -30.43
N THR A 488 2.19 -28.66 -30.05
CA THR A 488 1.10 -29.25 -29.23
C THR A 488 -0.17 -29.47 -30.02
N GLY A 489 -0.35 -28.79 -31.17
CA GLY A 489 -1.59 -28.78 -31.94
C GLY A 489 -2.72 -27.95 -31.31
N ASP A 490 -2.44 -27.23 -30.21
CA ASP A 490 -3.40 -26.42 -29.46
C ASP A 490 -2.87 -25.01 -29.21
N ILE A 491 -3.76 -24.10 -28.83
CA ILE A 491 -3.47 -22.68 -28.55
C ILE A 491 -3.91 -22.38 -27.12
N SER A 492 -2.98 -21.93 -26.29
CA SER A 492 -3.29 -21.52 -24.93
C SER A 492 -3.48 -20.01 -24.78
N SER A 493 -4.00 -19.59 -23.64
CA SER A 493 -4.07 -18.17 -23.23
C SER A 493 -2.70 -17.58 -22.88
N GLY A 494 -1.62 -18.36 -22.87
CA GLY A 494 -0.26 -17.95 -22.50
C GLY A 494 0.28 -16.80 -23.35
N ALA A 495 -0.07 -16.80 -24.64
CA ALA A 495 0.33 -15.75 -25.58
C ALA A 495 -0.41 -14.41 -25.44
N SER A 496 -1.30 -14.24 -24.44
CA SER A 496 -2.11 -13.01 -24.28
C SER A 496 -1.27 -11.74 -24.15
N ALA A 497 -0.17 -11.81 -23.41
CA ALA A 497 0.76 -10.68 -23.24
C ALA A 497 1.45 -10.30 -24.55
N ASP A 498 1.85 -11.29 -25.34
CA ASP A 498 2.53 -11.09 -26.63
C ASP A 498 1.59 -10.47 -27.67
N ILE A 499 0.34 -10.98 -27.73
CA ILE A 499 -0.71 -10.43 -28.60
C ILE A 499 -0.97 -8.97 -28.24
N THR A 500 -1.09 -8.67 -26.95
CA THR A 500 -1.32 -7.30 -26.45
C THR A 500 -0.14 -6.39 -26.83
N SER A 501 1.08 -6.88 -26.66
CA SER A 501 2.31 -6.15 -26.94
C SER A 501 2.47 -5.86 -28.44
N ALA A 502 2.27 -6.85 -29.31
CA ALA A 502 2.33 -6.71 -30.75
C ALA A 502 1.24 -5.74 -31.26
N THR A 503 -0.01 -5.91 -30.80
CA THR A 503 -1.12 -5.05 -31.21
C THR A 503 -0.91 -3.60 -30.76
N ARG A 504 -0.47 -3.38 -29.53
CA ARG A 504 -0.16 -2.04 -28.99
C ARG A 504 0.95 -1.38 -29.81
N THR A 505 2.00 -2.12 -30.13
CA THR A 505 3.12 -1.61 -30.94
C THR A 505 2.63 -1.19 -32.33
N ALA A 506 1.84 -2.03 -33.00
CA ALA A 506 1.26 -1.70 -34.30
C ALA A 506 0.36 -0.44 -34.25
N ARG A 507 -0.47 -0.30 -33.19
CA ARG A 507 -1.30 0.90 -32.99
C ARG A 507 -0.45 2.16 -32.84
N VAL A 508 0.54 2.15 -31.96
CA VAL A 508 1.43 3.30 -31.73
C VAL A 508 2.18 3.68 -33.00
N MET A 509 2.65 2.69 -33.78
CA MET A 509 3.28 2.93 -35.09
C MET A 509 2.37 3.69 -36.06
N ILE A 510 1.08 3.38 -36.06
CA ILE A 510 0.11 3.93 -36.99
C ILE A 510 -0.47 5.24 -36.45
N GLU A 511 -0.96 5.25 -35.22
CA GLU A 511 -1.73 6.36 -34.66
C GLU A 511 -0.84 7.52 -34.19
N GLU A 512 0.38 7.22 -33.66
CA GLU A 512 1.26 8.24 -33.08
C GLU A 512 2.44 8.60 -33.99
N TRP A 513 3.07 7.60 -34.64
CA TRP A 513 4.33 7.80 -35.33
C TRP A 513 4.18 7.93 -36.88
N GLY A 514 2.94 7.81 -37.39
CA GLY A 514 2.66 7.99 -38.81
C GLY A 514 3.42 7.02 -39.73
N MET A 515 3.62 5.77 -39.28
CA MET A 515 4.40 4.75 -40.02
C MET A 515 3.56 3.96 -41.03
N SER A 516 2.34 4.40 -41.36
CA SER A 516 1.51 3.78 -42.42
C SER A 516 1.58 4.58 -43.70
N PRO A 517 1.87 3.93 -44.83
CA PRO A 517 1.82 4.60 -46.14
C PRO A 517 0.42 5.08 -46.53
N LYS A 518 -0.65 4.41 -46.05
CA LYS A 518 -2.03 4.78 -46.35
C LYS A 518 -2.54 5.97 -45.55
N LEU A 519 -2.09 6.11 -44.30
CA LEU A 519 -2.52 7.16 -43.41
C LEU A 519 -1.58 8.37 -43.40
N GLY A 520 -0.36 8.21 -43.91
CA GLY A 520 0.61 9.28 -44.11
C GLY A 520 1.18 9.83 -42.80
N PHE A 521 1.74 11.05 -42.87
CA PHE A 521 2.41 11.72 -41.75
C PHE A 521 1.39 12.51 -40.91
N VAL A 522 0.45 11.78 -40.29
CA VAL A 522 -0.62 12.35 -39.46
C VAL A 522 -0.68 11.59 -38.12
N ARG A 523 -0.87 12.33 -37.02
CA ARG A 523 -1.10 11.77 -35.71
C ARG A 523 -2.60 11.63 -35.46
N TYR A 524 -3.06 10.43 -35.27
CA TYR A 524 -4.46 10.07 -35.00
C TYR A 524 -4.72 9.78 -33.53
N ALA A 525 -3.69 9.56 -32.69
CA ALA A 525 -3.86 9.40 -31.26
C ALA A 525 -4.49 10.67 -30.67
N GLY A 526 -5.60 10.51 -29.96
CA GLY A 526 -6.24 11.60 -29.24
C GLY A 526 -5.26 12.25 -28.26
N GLU A 527 -5.40 13.54 -28.02
CA GLU A 527 -4.70 14.15 -26.90
C GLU A 527 -5.21 13.49 -25.62
N ASP A 528 -4.30 12.98 -24.80
CA ASP A 528 -4.57 12.48 -23.45
C ASP A 528 -4.99 13.65 -22.56
N THR A 529 -6.11 14.28 -22.91
CA THR A 529 -6.75 15.24 -22.04
C THR A 529 -7.49 14.42 -20.98
N ASN A 530 -6.94 14.38 -19.78
CA ASN A 530 -7.55 13.85 -18.54
C ASN A 530 -8.95 14.46 -18.23
N ARG A 531 -9.67 14.90 -19.25
CA ARG A 531 -10.92 15.65 -19.15
C ARG A 531 -12.16 14.91 -19.66
N SER A 532 -11.99 13.80 -20.37
CA SER A 532 -13.15 13.07 -20.88
C SER A 532 -13.05 11.59 -20.53
N TYR A 533 -14.10 11.04 -19.93
CA TYR A 533 -14.30 9.61 -19.72
C TYR A 533 -14.48 8.83 -21.04
N ILE A 534 -14.60 9.55 -22.16
CA ILE A 534 -14.76 9.00 -23.50
C ILE A 534 -13.56 9.49 -24.30
N PRO A 535 -12.70 8.60 -24.83
CA PRO A 535 -11.63 9.00 -25.75
C PRO A 535 -12.26 9.76 -26.93
N GLU A 536 -11.92 11.03 -27.09
CA GLU A 536 -12.38 11.81 -28.24
C GLU A 536 -11.70 11.25 -29.51
N LYS A 537 -12.51 10.66 -30.38
CA LYS A 537 -12.06 10.32 -31.73
C LYS A 537 -11.99 11.60 -32.55
N ASN A 538 -10.79 12.03 -32.90
CA ASN A 538 -10.56 13.20 -33.75
C ASN A 538 -10.56 12.86 -35.25
N TYR A 539 -11.12 11.70 -35.65
CA TYR A 539 -11.14 11.22 -37.02
C TYR A 539 -12.45 10.50 -37.36
N SER A 540 -12.79 10.43 -38.64
CA SER A 540 -14.02 9.80 -39.14
C SER A 540 -14.03 8.28 -38.97
N ASP A 541 -15.22 7.66 -39.01
CA ASP A 541 -15.34 6.19 -38.96
C ASP A 541 -14.67 5.52 -40.16
N THR A 542 -14.59 6.18 -41.32
CA THR A 542 -13.83 5.70 -42.48
C THR A 542 -12.34 5.61 -42.15
N THR A 543 -11.78 6.64 -41.50
CA THR A 543 -10.37 6.63 -41.06
C THR A 543 -10.14 5.57 -39.98
N ALA A 544 -11.08 5.39 -39.04
CA ALA A 544 -11.01 4.33 -38.03
C ALA A 544 -10.87 2.95 -38.68
N LYS A 545 -11.68 2.68 -39.71
CA LYS A 545 -11.61 1.41 -40.44
C LYS A 545 -10.23 1.22 -41.09
N ILE A 546 -9.66 2.26 -41.72
CA ILE A 546 -8.31 2.18 -42.32
C ILE A 546 -7.25 1.93 -41.23
N ILE A 547 -7.37 2.55 -40.05
CA ILE A 547 -6.47 2.31 -38.89
C ILE A 547 -6.54 0.82 -38.49
N ASP A 548 -7.74 0.28 -38.29
CA ASP A 548 -7.92 -1.13 -37.94
C ASP A 548 -7.36 -2.08 -39.01
N GLU A 549 -7.59 -1.78 -40.28
CA GLU A 549 -7.03 -2.55 -41.42
C GLU A 549 -5.49 -2.52 -41.43
N GLU A 550 -4.87 -1.36 -41.21
CA GLU A 550 -3.42 -1.22 -41.19
C GLU A 550 -2.77 -1.87 -39.95
N VAL A 551 -3.42 -1.76 -38.74
CA VAL A 551 -2.98 -2.47 -37.56
C VAL A 551 -3.00 -3.97 -37.79
N LYS A 552 -4.12 -4.48 -38.34
CA LYS A 552 -4.25 -5.90 -38.65
C LYS A 552 -3.21 -6.34 -39.69
N ARG A 553 -3.00 -5.56 -40.74
CA ARG A 553 -1.98 -5.85 -41.78
C ARG A 553 -0.59 -6.01 -41.18
N LEU A 554 -0.14 -5.07 -40.32
CA LEU A 554 1.18 -5.13 -39.71
C LEU A 554 1.36 -6.38 -38.81
N VAL A 555 0.33 -6.73 -38.08
CA VAL A 555 0.37 -7.93 -37.18
C VAL A 555 0.32 -9.21 -38.04
N ASP A 556 -0.53 -9.27 -39.08
CA ASP A 556 -0.64 -10.45 -39.95
C ASP A 556 0.68 -10.66 -40.74
N GLU A 557 1.30 -9.60 -41.26
CA GLU A 557 2.61 -9.65 -41.93
C GLU A 557 3.71 -10.17 -40.98
N ALA A 558 3.72 -9.65 -39.73
CA ALA A 558 4.68 -10.11 -38.73
C ALA A 558 4.46 -11.59 -38.35
N TYR A 559 3.19 -12.03 -38.24
CA TYR A 559 2.83 -13.40 -37.96
C TYR A 559 3.27 -14.36 -39.09
N THR A 560 2.91 -14.03 -40.35
CA THR A 560 3.25 -14.86 -41.50
C THR A 560 4.76 -14.98 -41.70
N ASP A 561 5.50 -13.88 -41.54
CA ASP A 561 6.96 -13.90 -41.64
C ASP A 561 7.60 -14.73 -40.50
N ALA A 562 7.06 -14.60 -39.28
CA ALA A 562 7.54 -15.37 -38.11
C ALA A 562 7.28 -16.88 -38.33
N GLU A 563 6.09 -17.23 -38.81
CA GLU A 563 5.71 -18.62 -39.11
C GLU A 563 6.67 -19.23 -40.13
N ARG A 564 6.90 -18.54 -41.26
CA ARG A 564 7.85 -19.00 -42.28
C ARG A 564 9.26 -19.20 -41.71
N LEU A 565 9.77 -18.25 -40.91
CA LEU A 565 11.11 -18.34 -40.33
C LEU A 565 11.23 -19.51 -39.32
N LEU A 566 10.19 -19.77 -38.55
CA LEU A 566 10.18 -20.89 -37.62
C LEU A 566 10.06 -22.23 -38.36
N ASP A 567 9.27 -22.28 -39.43
CA ASP A 567 9.14 -23.47 -40.27
C ASP A 567 10.47 -23.87 -40.93
N GLU A 568 11.18 -22.89 -41.47
CA GLU A 568 12.51 -23.08 -42.07
C GLU A 568 13.59 -23.50 -41.08
N ASN A 569 13.38 -23.26 -39.75
CA ASN A 569 14.33 -23.52 -38.68
C ASN A 569 13.74 -24.35 -37.55
N TRP A 570 12.77 -25.22 -37.85
CA TRP A 570 12.05 -25.96 -36.81
C TRP A 570 12.96 -26.90 -36.00
N ASP A 571 13.96 -27.49 -36.62
CA ASP A 571 14.99 -28.30 -35.97
C ASP A 571 15.71 -27.55 -34.84
N LYS A 572 15.94 -26.24 -35.03
CA LYS A 572 16.55 -25.37 -34.01
C LYS A 572 15.58 -25.05 -32.88
N VAL A 573 14.29 -24.83 -33.21
CA VAL A 573 13.24 -24.64 -32.18
C VAL A 573 13.16 -25.88 -31.29
N GLU A 574 13.14 -27.05 -31.90
CA GLU A 574 13.08 -28.32 -31.19
C GLU A 574 14.30 -28.52 -30.27
N ALA A 575 15.51 -28.25 -30.79
CA ALA A 575 16.75 -28.35 -30.00
C ALA A 575 16.73 -27.43 -28.78
N VAL A 576 16.29 -26.17 -28.95
CA VAL A 576 16.20 -25.20 -27.84
C VAL A 576 15.11 -25.61 -26.85
N ALA A 577 13.92 -26.04 -27.32
CA ALA A 577 12.81 -26.46 -26.47
C ALA A 577 13.20 -27.69 -25.61
N GLN A 578 13.81 -28.71 -26.21
CA GLN A 578 14.29 -29.88 -25.48
C GLN A 578 15.39 -29.54 -24.45
N ALA A 579 16.27 -28.61 -24.80
CA ALA A 579 17.27 -28.11 -23.85
C ALA A 579 16.63 -27.31 -22.71
N LEU A 580 15.58 -26.54 -22.96
CA LEU A 580 14.82 -25.83 -21.91
C LEU A 580 14.11 -26.81 -20.96
N ILE A 581 13.52 -27.86 -21.47
CA ILE A 581 12.91 -28.92 -20.64
C ILE A 581 13.97 -29.58 -19.74
N LYS A 582 15.19 -29.74 -20.24
CA LYS A 582 16.29 -30.42 -19.52
C LYS A 582 17.01 -29.50 -18.52
N HIS A 583 17.18 -28.22 -18.82
CA HIS A 583 18.02 -27.29 -18.04
C HIS A 583 17.24 -26.12 -17.43
N GLU A 584 15.95 -25.96 -17.73
CA GLU A 584 15.04 -24.87 -17.32
C GLU A 584 15.48 -23.46 -17.73
N THR A 585 16.76 -23.20 -17.83
CA THR A 585 17.32 -21.88 -18.18
C THR A 585 18.53 -22.05 -19.09
N LEU A 586 18.54 -21.32 -20.20
CA LEU A 586 19.63 -21.26 -21.19
C LEU A 586 20.10 -19.81 -21.34
N ASP A 587 21.42 -19.62 -21.35
CA ASP A 587 22.02 -18.34 -21.69
C ASP A 587 22.11 -18.15 -23.21
N ALA A 588 22.32 -16.92 -23.67
CA ALA A 588 22.48 -16.63 -25.09
C ALA A 588 23.56 -17.51 -25.76
N ALA A 589 24.67 -17.76 -25.06
CA ALA A 589 25.76 -18.60 -25.57
C ALA A 589 25.30 -20.07 -25.77
N ASP A 590 24.46 -20.58 -24.90
CA ASP A 590 23.91 -21.93 -25.00
C ASP A 590 22.95 -22.04 -26.20
N VAL A 591 22.04 -21.05 -26.32
CA VAL A 591 21.11 -21.00 -27.46
C VAL A 591 21.86 -20.92 -28.78
N LEU A 592 22.91 -20.08 -28.88
CA LEU A 592 23.73 -19.96 -30.08
C LEU A 592 24.48 -21.27 -30.42
N LYS A 593 24.94 -22.05 -29.43
CA LYS A 593 25.54 -23.38 -29.66
C LYS A 593 24.50 -24.34 -30.22
N LEU A 594 23.33 -24.43 -29.59
CA LEU A 594 22.23 -25.27 -30.05
C LEU A 594 21.82 -24.95 -31.49
N MET A 595 21.72 -23.67 -31.83
CA MET A 595 21.41 -23.24 -33.19
C MET A 595 22.47 -23.62 -34.24
N ARG A 596 23.70 -23.94 -33.79
CA ARG A 596 24.80 -24.47 -34.62
C ARG A 596 24.89 -25.99 -34.59
N GLY A 597 24.01 -26.67 -33.82
CA GLY A 597 24.07 -28.12 -33.62
C GLY A 597 25.14 -28.57 -32.64
N GLU A 598 25.69 -27.65 -31.82
CA GLU A 598 26.73 -27.95 -30.84
C GLU A 598 26.10 -28.34 -29.48
N PRO A 599 26.66 -29.33 -28.75
CA PRO A 599 26.13 -29.73 -27.44
C PRO A 599 26.44 -28.68 -26.36
N ILE A 600 25.54 -28.60 -25.36
CA ILE A 600 25.72 -27.76 -24.19
C ILE A 600 26.41 -28.56 -23.10
N GLY A 601 27.46 -27.99 -22.49
CA GLY A 601 28.22 -28.62 -21.37
C GLY A 601 27.64 -28.39 -19.99
N LYS A 602 26.35 -27.97 -19.86
CA LYS A 602 25.70 -27.72 -18.56
C LYS A 602 25.17 -29.02 -17.94
N PRO A 603 25.25 -29.21 -16.60
CA PRO A 603 24.58 -30.32 -15.93
C PRO A 603 23.05 -30.20 -16.09
N SER A 604 22.37 -31.34 -16.21
CA SER A 604 20.92 -31.37 -16.21
C SER A 604 20.37 -31.14 -14.80
N ILE A 605 19.05 -30.80 -14.69
CA ILE A 605 18.36 -30.70 -13.39
C ILE A 605 18.49 -32.01 -12.61
N SER A 606 18.34 -33.14 -13.30
CA SER A 606 18.54 -34.46 -12.68
C SER A 606 19.92 -34.66 -12.12
N ASP A 607 20.96 -34.15 -12.81
CA ASP A 607 22.33 -34.20 -12.31
C ASP A 607 22.54 -33.27 -11.10
N MET A 608 21.94 -32.10 -11.10
CA MET A 608 21.99 -31.14 -9.99
C MET A 608 21.29 -31.70 -8.75
N LEU A 609 20.06 -32.23 -8.91
CA LEU A 609 19.32 -32.88 -7.81
C LEU A 609 20.05 -34.10 -7.28
N ALA A 610 20.67 -34.91 -8.15
CA ALA A 610 21.50 -36.03 -7.73
C ALA A 610 22.77 -35.57 -6.96
N ALA A 611 23.36 -34.45 -7.36
CA ALA A 611 24.51 -33.88 -6.66
C ALA A 611 24.10 -33.30 -5.28
N GLU A 612 22.96 -32.64 -5.17
CA GLU A 612 22.41 -32.17 -3.89
C GLU A 612 22.02 -33.34 -2.98
N ALA A 613 21.38 -34.38 -3.51
CA ALA A 613 21.06 -35.58 -2.76
C ALA A 613 22.30 -36.30 -2.25
N ARG A 614 23.40 -36.25 -2.99
CA ARG A 614 24.71 -36.76 -2.53
C ARG A 614 25.31 -35.93 -1.41
N LYS A 615 25.18 -34.58 -1.46
CA LYS A 615 25.64 -33.69 -0.39
C LYS A 615 24.77 -33.80 0.87
N ALA A 616 23.47 -34.08 0.73
CA ALA A 616 22.55 -34.25 1.84
C ALA A 616 22.62 -35.64 2.51
N ARG A 617 23.33 -36.62 1.94
CA ARG A 617 23.59 -37.89 2.64
C ARG A 617 24.50 -37.62 3.82
N PRO A 618 24.07 -37.91 5.07
CA PRO A 618 24.95 -37.81 6.21
C PRO A 618 26.17 -38.72 5.96
N THR A 619 27.36 -38.20 6.16
CA THR A 619 28.60 -38.98 6.19
C THR A 619 28.35 -40.18 7.11
N PRO A 620 28.52 -41.42 6.66
CA PRO A 620 28.37 -42.57 7.55
C PRO A 620 29.23 -42.31 8.76
N ALA A 621 28.62 -42.38 9.95
CA ALA A 621 29.37 -42.29 11.19
C ALA A 621 30.54 -43.26 11.11
N PRO A 622 31.76 -42.86 11.52
CA PRO A 622 32.88 -43.77 11.55
C PRO A 622 32.47 -45.01 12.33
N SER A 623 32.55 -46.18 11.71
CA SER A 623 32.30 -47.44 12.40
C SER A 623 33.21 -47.46 13.62
N LEU A 624 32.61 -47.39 14.80
CA LEU A 624 33.33 -47.67 16.03
C LEU A 624 33.93 -49.05 15.84
N ALA A 625 35.26 -49.10 15.71
CA ALA A 625 35.98 -50.32 15.75
C ALA A 625 35.51 -51.10 16.98
N GLN A 626 35.12 -52.33 16.76
CA GLN A 626 34.91 -53.29 17.84
C GLN A 626 36.28 -53.57 18.46
N ASP A 627 36.64 -52.78 19.46
CA ASP A 627 37.73 -53.09 20.35
C ASP A 627 37.18 -53.21 21.76
N ASP A 628 37.37 -54.43 22.29
CA ASP A 628 37.37 -54.85 23.69
C ASP A 628 36.16 -54.48 24.56
N ALA A 629 35.13 -55.33 24.51
CA ALA A 629 34.27 -55.52 25.65
C ALA A 629 35.06 -56.22 26.79
N PRO A 630 35.13 -55.65 28.00
CA PRO A 630 35.74 -56.35 29.12
C PRO A 630 34.88 -57.57 29.48
N GLN A 631 35.50 -58.76 29.46
CA GLN A 631 34.90 -60.02 29.92
C GLN A 631 34.58 -59.89 31.43
N LEU A 632 33.31 -59.91 31.77
CA LEU A 632 32.85 -60.07 33.14
C LEU A 632 33.10 -61.49 33.64
N PRO A 633 33.58 -61.68 34.87
CA PRO A 633 33.84 -63.01 35.42
C PRO A 633 32.52 -63.79 35.55
N PRO A 634 32.51 -65.13 35.37
CA PRO A 634 31.32 -65.95 35.42
C PRO A 634 30.80 -66.03 36.86
N GLY A 635 29.58 -65.55 37.12
CA GLY A 635 28.92 -65.85 38.40
C GLY A 635 28.00 -64.79 38.98
N THR A 636 27.63 -63.70 38.35
CA THR A 636 26.71 -62.71 38.93
C THR A 636 25.48 -62.53 38.03
N LEU A 637 24.46 -63.33 38.30
CA LEU A 637 23.07 -63.06 37.88
C LEU A 637 22.39 -62.21 38.95
N PRO A 638 21.82 -61.07 38.67
CA PRO A 638 20.95 -60.39 39.62
C PRO A 638 19.59 -61.07 39.64
N ASN A 639 19.08 -61.31 40.86
CA ASN A 639 17.73 -61.77 41.11
C ASN A 639 16.68 -60.70 40.69
N PRO A 640 15.54 -61.12 40.14
CA PRO A 640 14.43 -60.19 39.87
C PRO A 640 13.69 -59.85 41.17
N ALA A 641 13.45 -58.56 41.36
CA ALA A 641 12.40 -58.03 42.25
C ALA A 641 11.42 -57.18 41.41
#